data_264f78256e8f6df9af0268c749451756
#
_entry.id   264f78256e8f6df9af0268c749451756
#
_cell.length_a   1.000
_cell.length_b   1.000
_cell.length_c   1.000
_cell.angle_alpha   90.00
_cell.angle_beta   90.00
_cell.angle_gamma   90.00
#
_symmetry.space_group_name_H-M   'P 1'
#
loop_
_entity.id
_entity.type
_entity.pdbx_description
1 polymer ?
#
loop_
_entity_poly.entity_id
_entity_poly.type
_entity_poly.pdbx_seq_one_letter_code
_entity_poly.pdbx_strand_id
1 'polypeptide(L)'
;MGKKAAKATRKFAASGQLKKTIQQRRKHQDIKRKAERRKGSRKGKEKQEVEDVEVEDVDHEVELEEAGSRFKGMSVDDFLGGGFLDGEDEEEGMSAQGESSDEEEDDEAEELSDDSSFASVDDLDDDDEGRAHLMELSKLAEKDPEFYKYLQENDQELLDFNPDTVDEDDAMSAEDEPQAESTPVLTKATLQAWQKALLNQRSLRALRKLLIAFRSAVYMNEEDKVLAWTIDSPSIYNKLVTTSLKYTPIVLAHHCPHKNLTDGRFKGPTQTHKWKTLQKLVLSHFHNIMHLTTQLTDRDMLVLALTETAKLIPYITSSRKAVKVYLKTCLDLWSSGEDDVRIAAFLSVRKVASSSDESLMDLALKNTYLTLVRACKSTSAHTLPSINLMKNSASELYTMNHSAAYQHAFNYIRQLAILLRNSLKVKSKEAYKQVYNWQFVHCVDFWTIVLGRACSRMREAERGSESELRPLIYPLVQITLGAIKLVPNARSCPYHMHLARSILHLMQHTNTYVPLAPSLLPILTAQLASSSAPKASTIRPLDFETTLRVPQQYLKTRVYAEGVVEEASFLLAEYLASGPVQGSVGFPEIVVPVVAAMRRAVKAAQKGKGKGKEAVTVKTLVERIEESAKWVDDKRRGISFGPGRMQEIEAWETGVKIEETPLGKYVRVLRKAREKQRKLIERAREGEDEIIEED
;
A
#
# COMPACT_ATOMS: atom_id res chain seq x y z
N MET A 1 29.12 24.49 42.14
CA MET A 1 28.45 23.51 41.25
C MET A 1 28.98 22.06 41.28
N GLY A 2 30.00 21.71 42.06
CA GLY A 2 30.66 20.39 42.05
C GLY A 2 29.95 19.22 42.74
N LYS A 3 29.11 19.47 43.78
CA LYS A 3 28.56 18.38 44.60
C LYS A 3 27.33 17.65 44.03
N LYS A 4 26.54 18.27 43.11
CA LYS A 4 25.40 17.64 42.47
C LYS A 4 25.82 16.69 41.34
N ALA A 5 26.84 17.04 40.56
CA ALA A 5 27.38 16.21 39.48
C ALA A 5 28.04 14.92 40.00
N ALA A 6 28.79 14.98 41.11
CA ALA A 6 29.40 13.79 41.70
C ALA A 6 28.38 12.80 42.28
N LYS A 7 27.19 13.25 42.69
CA LYS A 7 26.11 12.40 43.21
C LYS A 7 25.35 11.69 42.05
N ALA A 8 25.20 12.34 40.88
CA ALA A 8 24.62 11.76 39.70
C ALA A 8 25.52 10.68 39.08
N THR A 9 26.83 10.93 38.98
CA THR A 9 27.81 9.95 38.48
C THR A 9 27.93 8.73 39.40
N ARG A 10 27.86 8.87 40.73
CA ARG A 10 27.82 7.75 41.66
C ARG A 10 26.53 6.93 41.52
N LYS A 11 25.36 7.56 41.33
CA LYS A 11 24.10 6.89 41.08
C LYS A 11 24.12 6.11 39.76
N PHE A 12 24.68 6.69 38.71
CA PHE A 12 24.86 6.06 37.41
C PHE A 12 25.81 4.85 37.47
N ALA A 13 26.93 4.96 38.23
CA ALA A 13 27.86 3.85 38.44
C ALA A 13 27.22 2.70 39.25
N ALA A 14 26.36 3.02 40.23
CA ALA A 14 25.68 2.03 41.08
C ALA A 14 24.52 1.32 40.40
N SER A 15 23.90 1.93 39.35
CA SER A 15 22.75 1.37 38.60
C SER A 15 23.14 0.24 37.64
N GLY A 16 24.40 -0.10 37.47
CA GLY A 16 24.87 -1.12 36.54
C GLY A 16 24.83 -0.72 35.05
N GLN A 17 24.27 0.44 34.70
CA GLN A 17 24.19 0.95 33.32
C GLN A 17 25.58 1.16 32.72
N LEU A 18 26.56 1.57 33.52
CA LEU A 18 27.94 1.73 33.07
C LEU A 18 28.53 0.40 32.55
N LYS A 19 28.24 -0.72 33.24
CA LYS A 19 28.69 -2.06 32.79
C LYS A 19 28.03 -2.46 31.50
N LYS A 20 26.71 -2.19 31.32
CA LYS A 20 25.98 -2.47 30.06
C LYS A 20 26.54 -1.64 28.90
N THR A 21 26.78 -0.36 29.10
CA THR A 21 27.36 0.54 28.07
C THR A 21 28.78 0.12 27.67
N ILE A 22 29.62 -0.30 28.65
CA ILE A 22 30.95 -0.81 28.36
C ILE A 22 30.89 -2.14 27.60
N GLN A 23 29.98 -3.04 27.93
CA GLN A 23 29.78 -4.30 27.21
C GLN A 23 29.27 -4.08 25.78
N GLN A 24 28.35 -3.16 25.57
CA GLN A 24 27.86 -2.79 24.25
C GLN A 24 28.98 -2.19 23.39
N ARG A 25 29.78 -1.28 23.94
CA ARG A 25 30.96 -0.72 23.21
C ARG A 25 31.99 -1.79 22.85
N ARG A 26 32.24 -2.76 23.73
CA ARG A 26 33.15 -3.89 23.44
C ARG A 26 32.58 -4.78 22.32
N LYS A 27 31.29 -5.14 22.38
CA LYS A 27 30.63 -5.89 21.30
C LYS A 27 30.72 -5.14 19.95
N HIS A 28 30.50 -3.85 19.95
CA HIS A 28 30.59 -3.03 18.74
C HIS A 28 32.02 -2.97 18.18
N GLN A 29 33.02 -2.86 19.03
CA GLN A 29 34.43 -2.91 18.61
C GLN A 29 34.81 -4.28 18.06
N ASP A 30 34.32 -5.37 18.64
CA ASP A 30 34.59 -6.73 18.16
C ASP A 30 33.92 -7.00 16.81
N ILE A 31 32.71 -6.51 16.59
CA ILE A 31 32.00 -6.57 15.29
C ILE A 31 32.78 -5.76 14.23
N LYS A 32 33.23 -4.55 14.58
CA LYS A 32 34.04 -3.72 13.67
C LYS A 32 35.37 -4.40 13.30
N ARG A 33 36.07 -4.99 14.26
CA ARG A 33 37.29 -5.77 14.02
C ARG A 33 37.03 -7.01 13.16
N LYS A 34 35.91 -7.72 13.34
CA LYS A 34 35.53 -8.85 12.47
C LYS A 34 35.24 -8.38 11.04
N ALA A 35 34.56 -7.25 10.87
CA ALA A 35 34.28 -6.66 9.57
C ALA A 35 35.56 -6.21 8.84
N GLU A 36 36.51 -5.58 9.57
CA GLU A 36 37.82 -5.18 9.02
C GLU A 36 38.68 -6.39 8.63
N ARG A 37 38.66 -7.46 9.43
CA ARG A 37 39.36 -8.74 9.07
C ARG A 37 38.73 -9.38 7.83
N ARG A 38 37.43 -9.35 7.64
CA ARG A 38 36.75 -9.85 6.43
C ARG A 38 37.07 -9.00 5.20
N LYS A 39 37.19 -7.67 5.32
CA LYS A 39 37.61 -6.77 4.24
C LYS A 39 39.12 -6.99 3.87
N GLY A 40 39.95 -7.24 4.86
CA GLY A 40 41.37 -7.59 4.62
C GLY A 40 41.58 -8.93 3.92
N SER A 41 40.75 -9.93 4.25
CA SER A 41 40.81 -11.26 3.60
C SER A 41 40.31 -11.25 2.15
N ARG A 42 39.35 -10.36 1.81
CA ARG A 42 38.91 -10.18 0.40
C ARG A 42 39.95 -9.49 -0.48
N LYS A 43 40.68 -8.50 0.05
CA LYS A 43 41.78 -7.86 -0.72
C LYS A 43 42.99 -8.77 -0.97
N GLY A 44 43.14 -9.82 -0.18
CA GLY A 44 44.20 -10.82 -0.38
C GLY A 44 43.89 -11.89 -1.44
N LYS A 45 42.59 -12.13 -1.74
CA LYS A 45 42.20 -13.08 -2.80
C LYS A 45 42.12 -12.45 -4.20
N GLU A 46 41.92 -11.13 -4.30
CA GLU A 46 41.88 -10.42 -5.59
C GLU A 46 43.30 -10.17 -6.22
N LYS A 47 44.39 -10.51 -5.52
CA LYS A 47 45.76 -10.31 -6.04
C LYS A 47 46.42 -11.56 -6.58
N GLN A 48 45.73 -12.70 -6.62
CA GLN A 48 46.31 -13.97 -7.07
C GLN A 48 45.66 -14.62 -8.29
N GLU A 49 44.65 -13.97 -8.89
CA GLU A 49 44.00 -14.46 -10.11
C GLU A 49 43.87 -13.35 -11.16
N VAL A 50 44.99 -12.81 -11.58
CA VAL A 50 45.09 -12.02 -12.82
C VAL A 50 46.38 -12.44 -13.53
N GLU A 51 46.32 -13.59 -14.16
CA GLU A 51 47.10 -13.94 -15.36
C GLU A 51 46.32 -15.05 -16.07
N ASP A 52 46.05 -14.76 -17.35
CA ASP A 52 45.46 -15.62 -18.38
C ASP A 52 43.98 -16.03 -18.25
N VAL A 53 43.09 -15.37 -19.02
CA VAL A 53 42.43 -15.93 -20.20
C VAL A 53 41.61 -14.83 -20.89
N GLU A 54 41.70 -14.81 -22.21
CA GLU A 54 41.08 -13.92 -23.19
C GLU A 54 39.53 -14.02 -23.17
N VAL A 55 38.95 -12.85 -23.40
CA VAL A 55 37.67 -12.47 -24.03
C VAL A 55 36.84 -13.60 -24.65
N GLU A 56 35.60 -13.76 -24.13
CA GLU A 56 34.44 -13.98 -24.95
C GLU A 56 33.20 -13.37 -24.25
N ASP A 57 32.60 -12.38 -24.92
CA ASP A 57 31.27 -11.84 -24.64
C ASP A 57 30.22 -12.90 -24.88
N VAL A 58 29.51 -13.38 -23.84
CA VAL A 58 28.23 -14.07 -24.00
C VAL A 58 27.33 -13.88 -22.76
N ASP A 59 26.26 -13.17 -22.99
CA ASP A 59 24.91 -13.33 -22.43
C ASP A 59 24.65 -13.21 -20.93
N HIS A 60 24.26 -11.98 -20.54
CA HIS A 60 23.60 -11.67 -19.27
C HIS A 60 22.06 -11.89 -19.31
N GLU A 61 21.51 -12.50 -20.37
CA GLU A 61 20.07 -12.76 -20.52
C GLU A 61 19.59 -14.14 -19.99
N VAL A 62 20.50 -15.03 -19.64
CA VAL A 62 20.15 -16.42 -19.30
C VAL A 62 19.77 -16.62 -17.82
N GLU A 63 20.22 -15.76 -16.90
CA GLU A 63 19.93 -15.94 -15.47
C GLU A 63 18.51 -15.54 -15.05
N LEU A 64 17.80 -14.73 -15.82
CA LEU A 64 16.41 -14.34 -15.51
C LEU A 64 15.35 -15.37 -15.97
N GLU A 65 15.65 -16.18 -16.97
CA GLU A 65 14.76 -17.26 -17.41
C GLU A 65 14.83 -18.51 -16.51
N GLU A 66 15.96 -18.80 -15.88
CA GLU A 66 16.08 -19.94 -14.95
C GLU A 66 15.30 -19.76 -13.63
N ALA A 67 15.17 -18.54 -13.12
CA ALA A 67 14.40 -18.27 -11.90
C ALA A 67 12.89 -18.46 -12.13
N GLY A 68 12.35 -18.09 -13.29
CA GLY A 68 10.94 -18.29 -13.66
C GLY A 68 10.58 -19.76 -13.92
N SER A 69 11.53 -20.58 -14.35
CA SER A 69 11.31 -21.99 -14.71
C SER A 69 11.31 -22.93 -13.50
N ARG A 70 12.00 -22.61 -12.43
CA ARG A 70 12.07 -23.43 -11.20
C ARG A 70 10.74 -23.51 -10.44
N PHE A 71 9.84 -22.56 -10.63
CA PHE A 71 8.55 -22.51 -9.91
C PHE A 71 7.37 -23.12 -10.67
N LYS A 72 7.51 -23.41 -11.95
CA LYS A 72 6.42 -24.06 -12.75
C LYS A 72 6.17 -25.53 -12.40
N GLY A 73 7.06 -26.18 -11.64
CA GLY A 73 6.98 -27.60 -11.30
C GLY A 73 6.82 -27.91 -9.80
N MET A 74 6.68 -26.91 -8.93
CA MET A 74 6.60 -27.14 -7.49
C MET A 74 5.24 -27.68 -7.10
N SER A 75 5.21 -28.83 -6.40
CA SER A 75 3.98 -29.43 -5.90
C SER A 75 3.47 -28.66 -4.67
N VAL A 76 2.17 -28.77 -4.40
CA VAL A 76 1.53 -28.14 -3.23
C VAL A 76 2.08 -28.68 -1.93
N ASP A 77 2.43 -29.97 -1.93
CA ASP A 77 3.01 -30.63 -0.77
C ASP A 77 4.42 -30.08 -0.48
N ASP A 78 5.20 -29.71 -1.51
CA ASP A 78 6.47 -29.02 -1.36
C ASP A 78 6.31 -27.59 -0.83
N PHE A 79 5.25 -26.89 -1.25
CA PHE A 79 4.93 -25.56 -0.74
C PHE A 79 4.50 -25.56 0.74
N LEU A 80 3.68 -26.53 1.12
CA LEU A 80 3.17 -26.69 2.49
C LEU A 80 4.03 -27.60 3.37
N GLY A 81 4.79 -28.53 2.78
CA GLY A 81 5.48 -29.63 3.46
C GLY A 81 6.95 -29.40 3.82
N GLY A 82 7.58 -28.33 3.37
CA GLY A 82 8.94 -28.08 3.83
C GLY A 82 9.95 -27.53 2.83
N GLY A 83 9.83 -27.84 1.53
CA GLY A 83 10.82 -27.35 0.56
C GLY A 83 10.85 -25.85 0.38
N PHE A 84 9.71 -25.19 0.64
CA PHE A 84 9.54 -23.75 0.57
C PHE A 84 9.76 -23.05 1.93
N LEU A 85 9.51 -23.75 3.06
CA LEU A 85 9.55 -23.18 4.40
C LEU A 85 10.83 -23.51 5.18
N ASP A 86 11.61 -24.51 4.75
CA ASP A 86 12.83 -24.95 5.47
C ASP A 86 14.13 -24.27 4.99
N GLY A 87 14.05 -23.32 4.08
CA GLY A 87 15.24 -22.69 3.48
C GLY A 87 15.94 -21.63 4.32
N GLU A 88 15.46 -21.21 5.50
CA GLU A 88 16.09 -20.20 6.35
C GLU A 88 15.66 -20.31 7.83
N ASP A 89 15.84 -21.46 8.46
CA ASP A 89 15.73 -21.59 9.91
C ASP A 89 17.10 -22.02 10.51
N GLU A 90 18.11 -21.22 10.31
CA GLU A 90 19.27 -21.14 11.21
C GLU A 90 19.37 -19.73 11.78
N GLU A 91 18.46 -19.41 12.73
CA GLU A 91 18.77 -18.49 13.85
C GLU A 91 17.76 -18.66 15.00
N GLU A 92 18.29 -19.27 16.04
CA GLU A 92 18.05 -19.11 17.47
C GLU A 92 16.64 -19.21 18.05
N GLY A 93 16.45 -20.34 18.74
CA GLY A 93 15.43 -20.46 19.76
C GLY A 93 15.66 -19.50 20.93
N MET A 94 14.66 -18.67 21.20
CA MET A 94 14.46 -18.08 22.52
C MET A 94 12.97 -18.14 22.91
N SER A 95 12.79 -18.78 24.04
CA SER A 95 11.53 -18.97 24.77
C SER A 95 10.80 -17.65 25.00
N ALA A 96 9.55 -17.57 24.56
CA ALA A 96 8.64 -16.51 24.93
C ALA A 96 7.95 -16.84 26.25
N GLN A 97 8.27 -16.13 27.29
CA GLN A 97 7.36 -15.85 28.40
C GLN A 97 6.71 -14.50 28.13
N GLY A 98 5.36 -14.49 28.23
CA GLY A 98 4.58 -13.32 27.92
C GLY A 98 4.61 -12.24 28.98
N GLU A 99 4.46 -11.03 28.50
CA GLU A 99 3.71 -9.97 29.16
C GLU A 99 3.32 -8.97 28.06
N SER A 100 2.04 -8.60 28.09
CA SER A 100 1.48 -7.59 27.20
C SER A 100 1.95 -6.21 27.67
N SER A 101 2.81 -5.59 26.89
CA SER A 101 2.98 -4.15 26.90
C SER A 101 2.95 -3.65 25.46
N ASP A 102 2.22 -2.56 25.24
CA ASP A 102 2.30 -1.76 24.04
C ASP A 102 3.76 -1.28 23.87
N GLU A 103 4.56 -2.05 23.17
CA GLU A 103 5.83 -1.59 22.62
C GLU A 103 5.57 -1.21 21.18
N GLU A 104 5.56 0.10 20.96
CA GLU A 104 5.90 0.67 19.68
C GLU A 104 7.23 0.04 19.26
N GLU A 105 7.20 -0.89 18.31
CA GLU A 105 8.40 -1.28 17.58
C GLU A 105 8.88 -0.04 16.82
N ASP A 106 9.73 0.73 17.46
CA ASP A 106 10.70 1.57 16.79
C ASP A 106 11.50 0.62 15.89
N ASP A 107 11.16 0.63 14.61
CA ASP A 107 12.05 0.20 13.56
C ASP A 107 13.34 1.01 13.80
N GLU A 108 14.36 0.38 14.38
CA GLU A 108 15.73 0.88 14.34
C GLU A 108 16.05 1.11 12.86
N ALA A 109 15.77 2.34 12.43
CA ALA A 109 16.36 2.86 11.22
C ALA A 109 17.86 2.69 11.43
N GLU A 110 18.50 1.83 10.62
CA GLU A 110 19.91 1.96 10.38
C GLU A 110 20.16 3.44 10.12
N GLU A 111 20.70 4.13 11.11
CA GLU A 111 21.33 5.41 10.95
C GLU A 111 22.48 5.24 9.96
N LEU A 112 22.15 5.24 8.69
CA LEU A 112 23.06 5.77 7.71
C LEU A 112 23.16 7.25 8.07
N SER A 113 24.21 7.59 8.78
CA SER A 113 24.63 8.97 9.01
C SER A 113 25.00 9.57 7.64
N ASP A 114 23.97 9.99 6.92
CA ASP A 114 24.08 10.99 5.90
C ASP A 114 23.69 12.31 6.62
N ASP A 115 24.72 12.89 7.23
CA ASP A 115 24.69 14.21 7.87
C ASP A 115 24.61 15.31 6.81
N SER A 116 23.65 15.18 5.91
CA SER A 116 23.15 16.29 5.12
C SER A 116 21.96 16.84 5.88
N SER A 117 22.26 17.71 6.85
CA SER A 117 21.26 18.62 7.40
C SER A 117 20.48 19.22 6.23
N PHE A 118 19.14 19.15 6.30
CA PHE A 118 18.30 19.92 5.40
C PHE A 118 18.79 21.37 5.47
N ALA A 119 19.49 21.82 4.42
CA ALA A 119 20.01 23.18 4.36
C ALA A 119 18.85 24.15 4.58
N SER A 120 18.96 24.95 5.61
CA SER A 120 18.03 26.02 5.87
C SER A 120 18.02 26.96 4.66
N VAL A 121 16.91 27.66 4.41
CA VAL A 121 16.88 28.72 3.38
C VAL A 121 17.89 29.84 3.70
N ASP A 122 18.29 29.94 4.98
CA ASP A 122 19.33 30.88 5.42
C ASP A 122 20.71 30.50 4.87
N ASP A 123 20.98 29.21 4.56
CA ASP A 123 22.20 28.77 3.86
C ASP A 123 22.20 29.13 2.35
N LEU A 124 21.07 29.65 1.84
CA LEU A 124 20.97 30.12 0.44
C LEU A 124 21.27 31.61 0.31
N ASP A 125 21.43 32.33 1.41
CA ASP A 125 21.89 33.73 1.43
C ASP A 125 23.42 33.88 1.35
N ASP A 126 24.14 32.74 1.21
CA ASP A 126 25.55 32.77 0.82
C ASP A 126 25.70 33.21 -0.65
N ASP A 127 25.44 34.49 -0.90
CA ASP A 127 26.15 35.25 -1.95
C ASP A 127 27.65 35.38 -1.61
N ASP A 128 28.09 34.65 -0.60
CA ASP A 128 29.45 34.70 -0.06
C ASP A 128 30.46 33.87 -0.89
N GLU A 129 30.01 32.96 -1.79
CA GLU A 129 30.95 32.33 -2.73
C GLU A 129 31.61 33.36 -3.67
N GLY A 130 30.86 34.36 -4.13
CA GLY A 130 31.38 35.45 -4.92
C GLY A 130 32.29 36.37 -4.13
N ARG A 131 31.93 36.68 -2.88
CA ARG A 131 32.77 37.51 -1.96
C ARG A 131 33.96 36.73 -1.42
N ALA A 132 33.81 35.41 -1.15
CA ALA A 132 34.91 34.55 -0.79
C ALA A 132 35.91 34.43 -1.93
N HIS A 133 35.46 34.34 -3.19
CA HIS A 133 36.30 34.34 -4.36
C HIS A 133 37.05 35.68 -4.55
N LEU A 134 36.39 36.81 -4.33
CA LEU A 134 37.05 38.13 -4.32
C LEU A 134 38.09 38.29 -3.20
N MET A 135 37.80 37.75 -2.00
CA MET A 135 38.77 37.67 -0.91
C MET A 135 39.94 36.74 -1.20
N GLU A 136 39.71 35.63 -1.88
CA GLU A 136 40.80 34.74 -2.33
C GLU A 136 41.65 35.38 -3.43
N LEU A 137 41.03 36.09 -4.38
CA LEU A 137 41.74 36.86 -5.39
C LEU A 137 42.59 37.99 -4.79
N SER A 138 42.05 38.71 -3.77
CA SER A 138 42.81 39.74 -3.06
C SER A 138 43.97 39.14 -2.25
N LYS A 139 43.83 37.96 -1.66
CA LYS A 139 44.88 37.21 -0.95
C LYS A 139 45.87 36.59 -1.89
N LEU A 140 45.54 36.37 -3.17
CA LEU A 140 46.43 35.88 -4.19
C LEU A 140 47.50 36.91 -4.52
N ALA A 141 47.19 38.20 -4.52
CA ALA A 141 48.15 39.28 -4.72
C ALA A 141 49.27 39.29 -3.64
N GLU A 142 48.91 38.83 -2.40
CA GLU A 142 49.88 38.75 -1.29
C GLU A 142 50.63 37.40 -1.27
N LYS A 143 50.01 36.31 -1.72
CA LYS A 143 50.59 34.97 -1.67
C LYS A 143 51.47 34.63 -2.87
N ASP A 144 51.10 35.06 -4.06
CA ASP A 144 51.80 34.77 -5.31
C ASP A 144 51.73 35.95 -6.29
N PRO A 145 52.62 36.99 -6.11
CA PRO A 145 52.59 38.21 -6.89
C PRO A 145 52.96 38.01 -8.37
N GLU A 146 53.66 36.92 -8.73
CA GLU A 146 54.00 36.59 -10.12
C GLU A 146 52.80 36.05 -10.88
N PHE A 147 51.98 35.21 -10.25
CA PHE A 147 50.75 34.67 -10.82
C PHE A 147 49.67 35.74 -10.92
N TYR A 148 49.61 36.65 -9.97
CA TYR A 148 48.70 37.83 -10.02
C TYR A 148 49.02 38.78 -11.18
N LYS A 149 50.31 39.03 -11.45
CA LYS A 149 50.76 39.78 -12.64
C LYS A 149 50.43 39.07 -13.94
N TYR A 150 50.59 37.76 -13.99
CA TYR A 150 50.24 36.95 -15.16
C TYR A 150 48.75 37.05 -15.47
N LEU A 151 47.87 37.01 -14.47
CA LEU A 151 46.42 37.21 -14.63
C LEU A 151 46.10 38.64 -15.08
N GLN A 152 46.85 39.63 -14.61
CA GLN A 152 46.68 41.04 -14.99
C GLN A 152 47.09 41.31 -16.46
N GLU A 153 47.99 40.52 -17.00
CA GLU A 153 48.50 40.67 -18.39
C GLU A 153 47.69 39.80 -19.38
N ASN A 154 47.09 38.66 -18.95
CA ASN A 154 46.48 37.67 -19.86
C ASN A 154 45.00 37.46 -19.67
N ASP A 155 44.41 37.72 -18.47
CA ASP A 155 42.99 37.48 -18.16
C ASP A 155 42.45 38.53 -17.20
N GLN A 156 42.38 39.77 -17.67
CA GLN A 156 41.90 40.91 -16.91
C GLN A 156 40.42 40.78 -16.52
N GLU A 157 39.62 40.06 -17.35
CA GLU A 157 38.21 39.75 -17.09
C GLU A 157 37.99 38.89 -15.83
N LEU A 158 38.99 38.08 -15.44
CA LEU A 158 38.90 37.22 -14.24
C LEU A 158 39.16 38.05 -12.96
N LEU A 159 39.96 39.10 -13.07
CA LEU A 159 40.25 40.03 -11.96
C LEU A 159 39.16 41.11 -11.78
N ASP A 160 38.49 41.50 -12.87
CA ASP A 160 37.36 42.43 -12.88
C ASP A 160 36.02 41.75 -12.61
N PHE A 161 36.00 40.45 -12.27
CA PHE A 161 34.79 39.72 -11.92
C PHE A 161 34.18 40.31 -10.65
N ASN A 162 33.16 41.14 -10.83
CA ASN A 162 32.32 41.65 -9.75
C ASN A 162 31.02 40.83 -9.73
N PRO A 163 30.76 40.00 -8.70
CA PRO A 163 29.54 39.24 -8.60
C PRO A 163 28.28 40.11 -8.53
N ASP A 164 28.42 41.38 -8.18
CA ASP A 164 27.31 42.33 -8.11
C ASP A 164 26.94 42.95 -9.49
N THR A 165 27.78 42.78 -10.55
CA THR A 165 27.55 43.37 -11.87
C THR A 165 27.05 42.44 -12.96
N VAL A 166 26.78 41.15 -12.65
CA VAL A 166 26.16 40.23 -13.58
C VAL A 166 24.66 40.47 -13.55
N ASP A 167 24.18 41.41 -14.31
CA ASP A 167 22.81 41.69 -14.77
C ASP A 167 22.42 43.19 -14.69
N GLU A 168 23.17 44.08 -15.37
CA GLU A 168 22.78 45.48 -15.56
C GLU A 168 21.76 45.74 -16.68
N ASP A 169 21.03 44.74 -17.15
CA ASP A 169 20.02 44.96 -18.19
C ASP A 169 18.57 45.09 -17.65
N ASP A 170 18.38 45.26 -16.34
CA ASP A 170 17.06 45.55 -15.73
C ASP A 170 17.08 46.62 -14.66
N ALA A 171 17.96 47.66 -14.85
CA ALA A 171 17.97 48.86 -13.98
C ALA A 171 16.89 49.86 -14.38
N MET A 172 15.64 49.58 -13.96
CA MET A 172 14.61 50.61 -13.83
C MET A 172 13.85 50.45 -12.52
N SER A 173 14.06 51.50 -11.67
CA SER A 173 13.41 51.77 -10.38
C SER A 173 14.03 51.15 -9.12
N ALA A 174 15.21 51.64 -8.77
CA ALA A 174 15.63 51.75 -7.38
C ALA A 174 15.23 53.13 -6.85
N GLU A 175 14.09 53.20 -6.20
CA GLU A 175 13.78 54.28 -5.24
C GLU A 175 12.98 53.69 -4.09
N ASP A 176 13.47 53.97 -2.85
CA ASP A 176 12.95 53.60 -1.53
C ASP A 176 13.43 52.31 -0.90
N GLU A 177 14.62 52.31 -0.36
CA GLU A 177 14.92 51.62 0.90
C GLU A 177 14.63 52.55 2.09
N PRO A 178 13.66 52.26 2.94
CA PRO A 178 13.69 52.69 4.31
C PRO A 178 14.31 51.59 5.17
N GLN A 179 15.42 51.91 5.82
CA GLN A 179 15.88 51.21 7.03
C GLN A 179 14.73 51.19 8.04
N ALA A 180 14.17 50.00 8.29
CA ALA A 180 13.24 49.80 9.38
C ALA A 180 13.42 48.40 9.96
N GLU A 181 13.63 48.33 11.27
CA GLU A 181 13.71 47.15 12.14
C GLU A 181 12.42 46.30 12.19
N SER A 182 11.50 46.45 11.26
CA SER A 182 10.26 45.67 11.18
C SER A 182 10.22 44.84 9.91
N THR A 183 9.94 43.54 10.08
CA THR A 183 9.75 42.62 8.97
C THR A 183 8.70 43.14 7.97
N PRO A 184 8.96 43.13 6.66
CA PRO A 184 8.05 43.68 5.66
C PRO A 184 6.71 42.93 5.63
N VAL A 185 5.61 43.70 5.58
CA VAL A 185 4.25 43.11 5.50
C VAL A 185 3.94 42.74 4.05
N LEU A 186 3.49 41.48 3.84
CA LEU A 186 3.10 40.99 2.51
C LEU A 186 1.78 41.63 2.07
N THR A 187 1.82 42.43 1.00
CA THR A 187 0.63 43.11 0.46
C THR A 187 0.02 42.31 -0.70
N LYS A 188 -1.28 42.54 -0.96
CA LYS A 188 -1.97 41.93 -2.12
C LYS A 188 -1.35 42.35 -3.45
N ALA A 189 -0.82 43.55 -3.55
CA ALA A 189 -0.19 44.09 -4.75
C ALA A 189 1.13 43.39 -5.08
N THR A 190 1.99 43.18 -4.06
CA THR A 190 3.26 42.45 -4.22
C THR A 190 3.01 40.99 -4.66
N LEU A 191 2.04 40.30 -4.06
CA LEU A 191 1.69 38.97 -4.44
C LEU A 191 1.15 38.85 -5.90
N GLN A 192 0.36 39.86 -6.33
CA GLN A 192 -0.11 39.92 -7.71
C GLN A 192 1.02 40.21 -8.71
N ALA A 193 2.01 41.04 -8.34
CA ALA A 193 3.20 41.30 -9.15
C ALA A 193 3.99 39.97 -9.34
N TRP A 194 4.24 39.22 -8.26
CA TRP A 194 4.90 37.94 -8.36
C TRP A 194 4.10 36.93 -9.21
N GLN A 195 2.77 36.87 -9.06
CA GLN A 195 1.92 36.02 -9.91
C GLN A 195 2.07 36.36 -11.40
N LYS A 196 2.07 37.64 -11.77
CA LYS A 196 2.28 38.09 -13.17
C LYS A 196 3.67 37.70 -13.67
N ALA A 197 4.72 37.92 -12.88
CA ALA A 197 6.08 37.53 -13.24
C ALA A 197 6.25 36.00 -13.39
N LEU A 198 5.60 35.20 -12.53
CA LEU A 198 5.62 33.73 -12.62
C LEU A 198 4.86 33.23 -13.84
N LEU A 199 3.72 33.84 -14.19
CA LEU A 199 2.92 33.42 -15.34
C LEU A 199 3.52 33.83 -16.68
N ASN A 200 3.95 35.09 -16.81
CA ASN A 200 4.39 35.63 -18.10
C ASN A 200 5.87 35.34 -18.37
N GLN A 201 6.74 35.53 -17.38
CA GLN A 201 8.19 35.45 -17.53
C GLN A 201 8.81 34.18 -17.00
N ARG A 202 8.05 33.35 -16.24
CA ARG A 202 8.59 32.17 -15.53
C ARG A 202 9.79 32.49 -14.64
N SER A 203 9.81 33.67 -14.01
CA SER A 203 10.94 34.24 -13.28
C SER A 203 11.31 33.40 -12.05
N LEU A 204 12.59 32.97 -11.97
CA LEU A 204 13.12 32.23 -10.81
C LEU A 204 13.29 33.18 -9.60
N ARG A 205 13.59 34.49 -9.81
CA ARG A 205 13.67 35.48 -8.75
C ARG A 205 12.31 35.64 -8.07
N ALA A 206 11.23 35.75 -8.85
CA ALA A 206 9.87 35.80 -8.29
C ALA A 206 9.49 34.54 -7.57
N LEU A 207 9.91 33.36 -8.08
CA LEU A 207 9.70 32.09 -7.41
C LEU A 207 10.42 32.05 -6.05
N ARG A 208 11.69 32.44 -5.99
CA ARG A 208 12.46 32.47 -4.72
C ARG A 208 11.78 33.36 -3.68
N LYS A 209 11.39 34.61 -4.04
CA LYS A 209 10.64 35.50 -3.13
C LYS A 209 9.32 34.88 -2.66
N LEU A 210 8.57 34.22 -3.55
CA LEU A 210 7.33 33.55 -3.23
C LEU A 210 7.56 32.39 -2.22
N LEU A 211 8.61 31.58 -2.41
CA LEU A 211 8.90 30.44 -1.54
C LEU A 211 9.41 30.85 -0.17
N ILE A 212 10.15 31.98 -0.07
CA ILE A 212 10.53 32.57 1.22
C ILE A 212 9.29 33.09 1.96
N ALA A 213 8.38 33.80 1.27
CA ALA A 213 7.12 34.24 1.87
C ALA A 213 6.22 33.02 2.27
N PHE A 214 6.22 31.95 1.48
CA PHE A 214 5.52 30.71 1.82
C PHE A 214 6.10 30.05 3.07
N ARG A 215 7.42 30.02 3.24
CA ARG A 215 8.07 29.55 4.47
C ARG A 215 7.60 30.38 5.68
N SER A 216 7.59 31.71 5.57
CA SER A 216 7.09 32.59 6.65
C SER A 216 5.62 32.29 7.00
N ALA A 217 4.78 31.98 5.98
CA ALA A 217 3.38 31.60 6.19
C ALA A 217 3.22 30.27 6.96
N VAL A 218 4.05 29.28 6.63
CA VAL A 218 3.98 27.94 7.24
C VAL A 218 4.43 27.93 8.70
N TYR A 219 5.43 28.74 9.03
CA TYR A 219 6.00 28.81 10.38
C TYR A 219 5.53 30.03 11.19
N MET A 220 4.45 30.69 10.77
CA MET A 220 3.93 31.89 11.42
C MET A 220 3.59 31.70 12.91
N ASN A 221 3.24 30.50 13.31
CA ASN A 221 2.86 30.16 14.69
C ASN A 221 4.05 29.64 15.54
N GLU A 222 5.26 29.57 15.00
CA GLU A 222 6.45 29.09 15.73
C GLU A 222 7.29 30.31 16.18
N GLU A 223 7.42 30.51 17.50
CA GLU A 223 8.11 31.63 18.09
C GLU A 223 9.65 31.60 17.89
N ASP A 224 10.21 30.41 17.63
CA ASP A 224 11.65 30.18 17.54
C ASP A 224 12.26 30.52 16.15
N LYS A 225 11.43 30.91 15.17
CA LYS A 225 11.90 31.12 13.79
C LYS A 225 11.80 32.55 13.36
N VAL A 226 12.92 33.07 12.81
CA VAL A 226 12.94 34.39 12.18
C VAL A 226 12.14 34.37 10.88
N LEU A 227 11.11 35.20 10.78
CA LEU A 227 10.23 35.29 9.63
C LEU A 227 10.70 36.43 8.73
N ALA A 228 10.86 36.18 7.43
CA ALA A 228 11.22 37.20 6.44
C ALA A 228 10.03 38.10 6.05
N TRP A 229 8.80 37.64 6.26
CA TRP A 229 7.56 38.35 5.92
C TRP A 229 6.52 38.20 7.01
N THR A 230 5.79 39.28 7.34
CA THR A 230 4.58 39.23 8.17
C THR A 230 3.32 39.17 7.30
N ILE A 231 2.33 38.38 7.71
CA ILE A 231 1.08 38.15 6.97
C ILE A 231 -0.09 38.43 7.91
N ASP A 232 -0.74 39.58 7.73
CA ASP A 232 -1.80 40.02 8.64
C ASP A 232 -3.20 39.58 8.20
N SER A 233 -3.36 39.15 6.94
CA SER A 233 -4.69 38.83 6.37
C SER A 233 -4.83 37.37 5.98
N PRO A 234 -5.88 36.65 6.47
CA PRO A 234 -6.17 35.26 6.08
C PRO A 234 -6.39 35.10 4.57
N SER A 235 -6.93 36.13 3.89
CA SER A 235 -7.14 36.08 2.44
C SER A 235 -5.84 36.12 1.65
N ILE A 236 -4.82 36.85 2.16
CA ILE A 236 -3.47 36.88 1.56
C ILE A 236 -2.76 35.56 1.83
N TYR A 237 -2.89 35.01 3.05
CA TYR A 237 -2.38 33.68 3.40
C TYR A 237 -2.87 32.59 2.46
N ASN A 238 -4.19 32.44 2.31
CA ASN A 238 -4.78 31.41 1.44
C ASN A 238 -4.37 31.60 -0.03
N LYS A 239 -4.26 32.84 -0.47
CA LYS A 239 -3.83 33.15 -1.83
C LYS A 239 -2.33 32.87 -2.04
N LEU A 240 -1.49 33.15 -1.05
CA LEU A 240 -0.07 32.85 -1.07
C LEU A 240 0.16 31.33 -1.14
N VAL A 241 -0.48 30.56 -0.24
CA VAL A 241 -0.40 29.11 -0.21
C VAL A 241 -0.86 28.52 -1.55
N THR A 242 -2.04 28.90 -2.03
CA THR A 242 -2.57 28.43 -3.31
C THR A 242 -1.65 28.79 -4.49
N THR A 243 -1.08 29.99 -4.49
CA THR A 243 -0.15 30.46 -5.54
C THR A 243 1.14 29.65 -5.52
N SER A 244 1.72 29.46 -4.35
CA SER A 244 2.95 28.69 -4.18
C SER A 244 2.76 27.24 -4.65
N LEU A 245 1.70 26.57 -4.22
CA LEU A 245 1.42 25.18 -4.62
C LEU A 245 1.20 25.06 -6.14
N LYS A 246 0.38 25.92 -6.75
CA LYS A 246 0.00 25.78 -8.18
C LYS A 246 1.11 26.21 -9.14
N TYR A 247 1.87 27.27 -8.85
CA TYR A 247 2.81 27.82 -9.83
C TYR A 247 4.22 27.24 -9.73
N THR A 248 4.64 26.76 -8.56
CA THR A 248 5.97 26.14 -8.41
C THR A 248 6.20 24.97 -9.38
N PRO A 249 5.29 23.99 -9.54
CA PRO A 249 5.49 22.91 -10.50
C PRO A 249 5.57 23.39 -11.95
N ILE A 250 4.82 24.45 -12.29
CA ILE A 250 4.77 25.00 -13.66
C ILE A 250 6.09 25.68 -14.02
N VAL A 251 6.66 26.47 -13.09
CA VAL A 251 7.94 27.13 -13.29
C VAL A 251 9.08 26.12 -13.36
N LEU A 252 9.07 25.11 -12.47
CA LEU A 252 10.07 24.03 -12.48
C LEU A 252 10.01 23.21 -13.77
N ALA A 253 8.82 22.88 -14.28
CA ALA A 253 8.66 22.16 -15.53
C ALA A 253 9.23 22.92 -16.74
N HIS A 254 9.19 24.28 -16.69
CA HIS A 254 9.76 25.11 -17.73
C HIS A 254 11.30 25.13 -17.69
N HIS A 255 11.89 25.31 -16.51
CA HIS A 255 13.34 25.45 -16.35
C HIS A 255 14.08 24.11 -16.31
N CYS A 256 13.50 23.09 -15.70
CA CYS A 256 14.08 21.78 -15.48
C CYS A 256 13.07 20.68 -15.85
N PRO A 257 12.80 20.45 -17.14
CA PRO A 257 11.82 19.46 -17.55
C PRO A 257 12.25 18.04 -17.15
N HIS A 258 11.32 17.28 -16.58
CA HIS A 258 11.48 15.85 -16.36
C HIS A 258 11.05 15.06 -17.62
N LYS A 259 11.53 13.84 -17.76
CA LYS A 259 11.18 12.99 -18.91
C LYS A 259 10.08 12.00 -18.50
N ASN A 260 9.01 11.97 -19.29
CA ASN A 260 8.01 10.90 -19.20
C ASN A 260 8.39 9.81 -20.21
N LEU A 261 8.44 8.55 -19.74
CA LEU A 261 8.66 7.38 -20.57
C LEU A 261 7.34 6.92 -21.21
N THR A 262 7.44 6.12 -22.28
CA THR A 262 6.31 5.52 -23.00
C THR A 262 5.45 4.64 -22.09
N ASP A 263 6.05 4.02 -21.08
CA ASP A 263 5.40 3.11 -20.13
C ASP A 263 4.62 3.84 -19.00
N GLY A 264 4.45 5.15 -19.12
CA GLY A 264 3.80 5.95 -18.08
C GLY A 264 4.67 6.21 -16.84
N ARG A 265 5.92 5.69 -16.82
CA ARG A 265 6.93 6.00 -15.81
C ARG A 265 7.55 7.36 -16.09
N PHE A 266 8.14 7.97 -15.08
CA PHE A 266 8.87 9.22 -15.25
C PHE A 266 10.32 9.06 -14.73
N LYS A 267 11.21 9.85 -15.32
CA LYS A 267 12.59 10.02 -14.87
C LYS A 267 12.80 11.46 -14.43
N GLY A 268 13.51 11.64 -13.31
CA GLY A 268 13.83 12.96 -12.77
C GLY A 268 14.58 13.85 -13.78
N PRO A 269 14.69 15.16 -13.48
CA PRO A 269 15.35 16.10 -14.35
C PRO A 269 16.83 15.75 -14.54
N THR A 270 17.38 16.16 -15.68
CA THR A 270 18.81 15.98 -15.97
C THR A 270 19.65 16.83 -15.04
N GLN A 271 20.81 16.34 -14.62
CA GLN A 271 21.75 16.98 -13.71
C GLN A 271 22.46 18.18 -14.40
N THR A 272 21.72 19.27 -14.63
CA THR A 272 22.25 20.53 -15.15
C THR A 272 22.71 21.43 -13.99
N HIS A 273 23.59 22.39 -14.25
CA HIS A 273 24.01 23.37 -13.24
C HIS A 273 22.81 24.11 -12.62
N LYS A 274 21.85 24.55 -13.43
CA LYS A 274 20.59 25.15 -12.96
C LYS A 274 19.82 24.23 -12.01
N TRP A 275 19.78 22.92 -12.30
CA TRP A 275 19.07 21.97 -11.45
C TRP A 275 19.76 21.81 -10.09
N LYS A 276 21.09 21.74 -10.04
CA LYS A 276 21.83 21.65 -8.78
C LYS A 276 21.55 22.81 -7.83
N THR A 277 21.48 24.04 -8.38
CA THR A 277 21.14 25.25 -7.61
C THR A 277 19.68 25.22 -7.12
N LEU A 278 18.73 24.81 -7.99
CA LEU A 278 17.30 24.76 -7.64
C LEU A 278 16.94 23.60 -6.73
N GLN A 279 17.72 22.53 -6.71
CA GLN A 279 17.43 21.30 -5.94
C GLN A 279 17.29 21.59 -4.45
N LYS A 280 18.18 22.38 -3.85
CA LYS A 280 18.11 22.78 -2.44
C LYS A 280 16.82 23.55 -2.15
N LEU A 281 16.49 24.53 -3.01
CA LEU A 281 15.27 25.33 -2.89
C LEU A 281 14.00 24.48 -2.99
N VAL A 282 13.97 23.53 -3.93
CA VAL A 282 12.83 22.62 -4.12
C VAL A 282 12.65 21.68 -2.92
N LEU A 283 13.74 21.14 -2.38
CA LEU A 283 13.70 20.27 -1.20
C LEU A 283 13.23 21.05 0.05
N SER A 284 13.72 22.28 0.25
CA SER A 284 13.25 23.15 1.33
C SER A 284 11.76 23.47 1.20
N HIS A 285 11.30 23.85 0.00
CA HIS A 285 9.89 24.10 -0.25
C HIS A 285 9.04 22.85 0.00
N PHE A 286 9.51 21.69 -0.44
CA PHE A 286 8.83 20.41 -0.23
C PHE A 286 8.71 20.09 1.26
N HIS A 287 9.76 20.33 2.05
CA HIS A 287 9.71 20.17 3.51
C HIS A 287 8.66 21.09 4.14
N ASN A 288 8.62 22.35 3.72
CA ASN A 288 7.61 23.32 4.19
C ASN A 288 6.19 22.86 3.82
N ILE A 289 5.98 22.27 2.62
CA ILE A 289 4.67 21.69 2.25
C ILE A 289 4.31 20.51 3.16
N MET A 290 5.27 19.64 3.49
CA MET A 290 5.00 18.51 4.40
C MET A 290 4.59 19.01 5.78
N HIS A 291 5.27 20.01 6.30
CA HIS A 291 4.91 20.64 7.55
C HIS A 291 3.50 21.29 7.49
N LEU A 292 3.21 22.04 6.43
CA LEU A 292 1.87 22.58 6.20
C LEU A 292 0.79 21.51 6.17
N THR A 293 1.05 20.39 5.49
CA THR A 293 0.08 19.31 5.35
C THR A 293 -0.29 18.68 6.70
N THR A 294 0.61 18.67 7.68
CA THR A 294 0.31 18.20 9.04
C THR A 294 -0.52 19.18 9.87
N GLN A 295 -0.54 20.46 9.48
CA GLN A 295 -1.29 21.51 10.18
C GLN A 295 -2.67 21.79 9.56
N LEU A 296 -2.86 21.45 8.28
CA LEU A 296 -4.10 21.69 7.56
C LEU A 296 -5.20 20.77 8.06
N THR A 297 -6.34 21.36 8.42
CA THR A 297 -7.59 20.65 8.77
C THR A 297 -8.65 20.77 7.68
N ASP A 298 -8.53 21.77 6.80
CA ASP A 298 -9.47 21.97 5.70
C ASP A 298 -9.27 20.94 4.59
N ARG A 299 -10.34 20.21 4.27
CA ARG A 299 -10.39 19.16 3.27
C ARG A 299 -9.95 19.61 1.88
N ASP A 300 -10.50 20.73 1.40
CA ASP A 300 -10.25 21.22 0.04
C ASP A 300 -8.80 21.67 -0.14
N MET A 301 -8.24 22.29 0.88
CA MET A 301 -6.83 22.68 0.90
C MET A 301 -5.90 21.48 0.98
N LEU A 302 -6.26 20.43 1.75
CA LEU A 302 -5.50 19.17 1.78
C LEU A 302 -5.47 18.48 0.42
N VAL A 303 -6.63 18.35 -0.24
CA VAL A 303 -6.73 17.76 -1.59
C VAL A 303 -5.91 18.56 -2.59
N LEU A 304 -5.98 19.90 -2.53
CA LEU A 304 -5.17 20.77 -3.37
C LEU A 304 -3.67 20.59 -3.10
N ALA A 305 -3.26 20.60 -1.84
CA ALA A 305 -1.86 20.43 -1.44
C ALA A 305 -1.30 19.09 -1.94
N LEU A 306 -2.02 17.97 -1.72
CA LEU A 306 -1.62 16.65 -2.19
C LEU A 306 -1.53 16.58 -3.72
N THR A 307 -2.52 17.12 -4.44
CA THR A 307 -2.58 17.08 -5.90
C THR A 307 -1.45 17.87 -6.55
N GLU A 308 -1.16 19.07 -6.03
CA GLU A 308 -0.10 19.92 -6.56
C GLU A 308 1.29 19.41 -6.15
N THR A 309 1.44 18.89 -4.92
CA THR A 309 2.69 18.28 -4.47
C THR A 309 3.04 17.02 -5.27
N ALA A 310 2.05 16.26 -5.71
CA ALA A 310 2.27 15.10 -6.58
C ALA A 310 2.98 15.47 -7.91
N LYS A 311 2.83 16.70 -8.38
CA LYS A 311 3.53 17.21 -9.57
C LYS A 311 5.02 17.52 -9.30
N LEU A 312 5.39 17.71 -8.02
CA LEU A 312 6.79 17.92 -7.60
C LEU A 312 7.57 16.63 -7.39
N ILE A 313 6.91 15.46 -7.36
CA ILE A 313 7.58 14.17 -7.13
C ILE A 313 8.79 13.95 -8.04
N PRO A 314 8.75 14.22 -9.37
CA PRO A 314 9.91 14.01 -10.22
C PRO A 314 11.17 14.78 -9.77
N TYR A 315 11.00 15.87 -9.04
CA TYR A 315 12.08 16.73 -8.57
C TYR A 315 12.65 16.30 -7.22
N ILE A 316 11.96 15.47 -6.45
CA ILE A 316 12.39 15.02 -5.11
C ILE A 316 12.90 13.58 -5.08
N THR A 317 12.81 12.83 -6.19
CA THR A 317 13.24 11.42 -6.27
C THR A 317 14.72 11.22 -5.94
N SER A 318 15.55 12.24 -6.10
CA SER A 318 16.96 12.22 -5.70
C SER A 318 17.18 12.16 -4.18
N SER A 319 16.22 12.62 -3.37
CA SER A 319 16.27 12.57 -1.91
C SER A 319 15.37 11.46 -1.37
N ARG A 320 15.95 10.29 -1.05
CA ARG A 320 15.19 9.17 -0.47
C ARG A 320 14.52 9.53 0.85
N LYS A 321 15.14 10.40 1.66
CA LYS A 321 14.58 10.90 2.93
C LYS A 321 13.29 11.68 2.68
N ALA A 322 13.31 12.64 1.73
CA ALA A 322 12.12 13.41 1.39
C ALA A 322 10.98 12.51 0.86
N VAL A 323 11.30 11.54 -0.01
CA VAL A 323 10.30 10.59 -0.53
C VAL A 323 9.72 9.71 0.58
N LYS A 324 10.54 9.23 1.53
CA LYS A 324 10.05 8.44 2.68
C LYS A 324 9.07 9.24 3.55
N VAL A 325 9.42 10.50 3.89
CA VAL A 325 8.55 11.38 4.67
C VAL A 325 7.23 11.61 3.92
N TYR A 326 7.30 11.95 2.63
CA TYR A 326 6.11 12.14 1.80
C TYR A 326 5.21 10.91 1.75
N LEU A 327 5.83 9.75 1.48
CA LEU A 327 5.09 8.50 1.40
C LEU A 327 4.40 8.19 2.73
N LYS A 328 5.07 8.42 3.87
CA LYS A 328 4.48 8.24 5.19
C LYS A 328 3.27 9.16 5.37
N THR A 329 3.41 10.46 5.13
CA THR A 329 2.29 11.43 5.26
C THR A 329 1.12 11.07 4.34
N CYS A 330 1.39 10.69 3.08
CA CYS A 330 0.33 10.25 2.15
C CYS A 330 -0.36 8.97 2.63
N LEU A 331 0.36 7.99 3.18
CA LEU A 331 -0.21 6.74 3.69
C LEU A 331 -1.01 6.97 4.98
N ASP A 332 -0.57 7.87 5.85
CA ASP A 332 -1.32 8.26 7.05
C ASP A 332 -2.65 8.91 6.65
N LEU A 333 -2.64 9.87 5.71
CA LEU A 333 -3.87 10.49 5.18
C LEU A 333 -4.76 9.50 4.41
N TRP A 334 -4.17 8.55 3.70
CA TRP A 334 -4.92 7.48 3.02
C TRP A 334 -5.64 6.56 4.00
N SER A 335 -5.08 6.32 5.17
CA SER A 335 -5.70 5.47 6.19
C SER A 335 -6.75 6.18 7.06
N SER A 336 -6.54 7.47 7.36
CA SER A 336 -7.34 8.21 8.36
C SER A 336 -8.21 9.34 7.78
N GLY A 337 -7.90 9.86 6.57
CA GLY A 337 -8.58 11.00 5.98
C GLY A 337 -10.00 10.70 5.50
N GLU A 338 -10.71 11.71 5.04
CA GLU A 338 -11.98 11.59 4.33
C GLU A 338 -11.78 11.02 2.92
N ASP A 339 -12.83 10.53 2.27
CA ASP A 339 -12.71 9.76 1.02
C ASP A 339 -12.00 10.51 -0.11
N ASP A 340 -12.24 11.81 -0.29
CA ASP A 340 -11.55 12.60 -1.32
C ASP A 340 -10.07 12.80 -1.00
N VAL A 341 -9.74 13.01 0.29
CA VAL A 341 -8.36 13.12 0.77
C VAL A 341 -7.65 11.77 0.60
N ARG A 342 -8.32 10.66 0.92
CA ARG A 342 -7.80 9.29 0.72
C ARG A 342 -7.44 9.04 -0.74
N ILE A 343 -8.35 9.42 -1.65
CA ILE A 343 -8.14 9.25 -3.09
C ILE A 343 -6.95 10.10 -3.56
N ALA A 344 -6.89 11.37 -3.17
CA ALA A 344 -5.78 12.26 -3.53
C ALA A 344 -4.43 11.77 -2.98
N ALA A 345 -4.42 11.31 -1.72
CA ALA A 345 -3.24 10.72 -1.09
C ALA A 345 -2.78 9.45 -1.80
N PHE A 346 -3.71 8.56 -2.15
CA PHE A 346 -3.39 7.35 -2.90
C PHE A 346 -2.85 7.65 -4.31
N LEU A 347 -3.42 8.61 -5.02
CA LEU A 347 -2.91 9.05 -6.32
C LEU A 347 -1.48 9.58 -6.21
N SER A 348 -1.15 10.22 -5.09
CA SER A 348 0.20 10.68 -4.76
C SER A 348 1.15 9.50 -4.54
N VAL A 349 0.75 8.48 -3.78
CA VAL A 349 1.51 7.22 -3.61
C VAL A 349 1.73 6.54 -4.96
N ARG A 350 0.69 6.43 -5.80
CA ARG A 350 0.77 5.87 -7.14
C ARG A 350 1.76 6.65 -8.03
N LYS A 351 1.82 7.97 -7.88
CA LYS A 351 2.78 8.80 -8.61
C LYS A 351 4.22 8.51 -8.18
N VAL A 352 4.49 8.31 -6.88
CA VAL A 352 5.81 7.87 -6.39
C VAL A 352 6.19 6.52 -7.01
N ALA A 353 5.27 5.56 -7.01
CA ALA A 353 5.48 4.24 -7.59
C ALA A 353 5.68 4.26 -9.12
N SER A 354 5.23 5.31 -9.80
CA SER A 354 5.47 5.50 -11.25
C SER A 354 6.89 6.01 -11.57
N SER A 355 7.78 6.14 -10.59
CA SER A 355 9.18 6.47 -10.83
C SER A 355 9.90 5.37 -11.61
N SER A 356 10.92 5.75 -12.37
CA SER A 356 11.82 4.78 -13.01
C SER A 356 12.77 4.08 -12.02
N ASP A 357 12.82 4.53 -10.77
CA ASP A 357 13.61 3.90 -9.69
C ASP A 357 12.79 2.78 -9.05
N GLU A 358 13.21 1.54 -9.26
CA GLU A 358 12.55 0.34 -8.75
C GLU A 358 12.52 0.32 -7.22
N SER A 359 13.52 0.87 -6.55
CA SER A 359 13.55 0.93 -5.08
C SER A 359 12.43 1.78 -4.49
N LEU A 360 11.93 2.77 -5.23
CA LEU A 360 10.77 3.58 -4.81
C LEU A 360 9.45 2.81 -5.01
N MET A 361 9.36 1.98 -6.03
CA MET A 361 8.24 1.07 -6.24
C MET A 361 8.16 0.07 -5.08
N ASP A 362 9.27 -0.58 -4.72
CA ASP A 362 9.33 -1.54 -3.61
C ASP A 362 8.94 -0.89 -2.28
N LEU A 363 9.46 0.31 -2.03
CA LEU A 363 9.11 1.09 -0.84
C LEU A 363 7.60 1.41 -0.80
N ALA A 364 7.02 1.81 -1.94
CA ALA A 364 5.59 2.11 -2.04
C ALA A 364 4.74 0.85 -1.82
N LEU A 365 5.08 -0.28 -2.45
CA LEU A 365 4.38 -1.55 -2.28
C LEU A 365 4.42 -2.04 -0.83
N LYS A 366 5.63 -2.09 -0.23
CA LYS A 366 5.81 -2.51 1.15
C LYS A 366 4.97 -1.69 2.11
N ASN A 367 5.13 -0.36 2.10
CA ASN A 367 4.48 0.51 3.08
C ASN A 367 2.96 0.58 2.88
N THR A 368 2.47 0.54 1.63
CA THR A 368 1.02 0.48 1.36
C THR A 368 0.39 -0.77 1.96
N TYR A 369 1.02 -1.94 1.80
CA TYR A 369 0.51 -3.17 2.42
C TYR A 369 0.52 -3.12 3.95
N LEU A 370 1.62 -2.68 4.55
CA LEU A 370 1.72 -2.58 6.01
C LEU A 370 0.69 -1.61 6.60
N THR A 371 0.46 -0.47 5.95
CA THR A 371 -0.58 0.49 6.37
C THR A 371 -1.97 -0.12 6.24
N LEU A 372 -2.27 -0.85 5.15
CA LEU A 372 -3.52 -1.58 5.00
C LEU A 372 -3.72 -2.60 6.14
N VAL A 373 -2.71 -3.41 6.46
CA VAL A 373 -2.77 -4.41 7.54
C VAL A 373 -3.02 -3.75 8.90
N ARG A 374 -2.38 -2.61 9.17
CA ARG A 374 -2.61 -1.84 10.41
C ARG A 374 -4.05 -1.31 10.49
N ALA A 375 -4.60 -0.78 9.40
CA ALA A 375 -5.97 -0.28 9.33
C ALA A 375 -7.03 -1.39 9.49
N CYS A 376 -6.70 -2.63 9.18
CA CYS A 376 -7.60 -3.78 9.21
C CYS A 376 -7.68 -4.49 10.59
N LYS A 377 -7.18 -3.93 11.68
CA LYS A 377 -7.21 -4.55 13.02
C LYS A 377 -8.63 -4.83 13.51
N SER A 378 -9.55 -3.92 13.25
CA SER A 378 -10.97 -4.04 13.60
C SER A 378 -11.84 -3.66 12.40
N THR A 379 -13.03 -4.27 12.32
CA THR A 379 -13.99 -4.00 11.27
C THR A 379 -15.34 -3.71 11.88
N SER A 380 -15.90 -2.56 11.52
CA SER A 380 -17.23 -2.11 11.89
C SER A 380 -18.01 -1.70 10.65
N ALA A 381 -19.28 -1.40 10.79
CA ALA A 381 -20.12 -0.90 9.69
C ALA A 381 -19.58 0.42 9.08
N HIS A 382 -18.98 1.28 9.91
CA HIS A 382 -18.40 2.57 9.50
C HIS A 382 -17.00 2.43 8.88
N THR A 383 -16.17 1.49 9.38
CA THR A 383 -14.81 1.31 8.86
C THR A 383 -14.72 0.42 7.63
N LEU A 384 -15.70 -0.46 7.40
CA LEU A 384 -15.70 -1.41 6.28
C LEU A 384 -15.64 -0.74 4.90
N PRO A 385 -16.42 0.34 4.61
CA PRO A 385 -16.30 1.04 3.33
C PRO A 385 -14.88 1.58 3.07
N SER A 386 -14.29 2.21 4.07
CA SER A 386 -12.91 2.73 4.02
C SER A 386 -11.89 1.63 3.78
N ILE A 387 -11.97 0.50 4.49
CA ILE A 387 -11.10 -0.67 4.29
C ILE A 387 -11.26 -1.23 2.87
N ASN A 388 -12.48 -1.28 2.34
CA ASN A 388 -12.72 -1.73 0.97
C ASN A 388 -12.13 -0.77 -0.06
N LEU A 389 -12.23 0.55 0.14
CA LEU A 389 -11.57 1.55 -0.68
C LEU A 389 -10.04 1.36 -0.66
N MET A 390 -9.48 1.14 0.53
CA MET A 390 -8.05 0.87 0.69
C MET A 390 -7.60 -0.40 -0.03
N LYS A 391 -8.32 -1.51 0.11
CA LYS A 391 -8.01 -2.76 -0.61
C LYS A 391 -8.06 -2.58 -2.13
N ASN A 392 -9.10 -1.90 -2.62
CA ASN A 392 -9.28 -1.66 -4.04
C ASN A 392 -8.20 -0.77 -4.62
N SER A 393 -7.88 0.36 -3.97
CA SER A 393 -6.83 1.26 -4.41
C SER A 393 -5.45 0.60 -4.33
N ALA A 394 -5.09 -0.02 -3.20
CA ALA A 394 -3.82 -0.73 -3.06
C ALA A 394 -3.63 -1.83 -4.11
N SER A 395 -4.70 -2.58 -4.47
CA SER A 395 -4.60 -3.62 -5.49
C SER A 395 -4.25 -3.08 -6.87
N GLU A 396 -4.60 -1.83 -7.21
CA GLU A 396 -4.16 -1.19 -8.45
C GLU A 396 -2.65 -0.96 -8.48
N LEU A 397 -2.07 -0.57 -7.35
CA LEU A 397 -0.63 -0.37 -7.23
C LEU A 397 0.14 -1.67 -7.54
N TYR A 398 -0.31 -2.79 -7.01
CA TYR A 398 0.28 -4.12 -7.24
C TYR A 398 0.10 -4.63 -8.68
N THR A 399 -0.79 -4.05 -9.47
CA THR A 399 -0.96 -4.39 -10.90
C THR A 399 -0.12 -3.52 -11.85
N MET A 400 0.62 -2.54 -11.34
CA MET A 400 1.46 -1.67 -12.17
C MET A 400 2.74 -2.37 -12.67
N ASN A 401 3.37 -3.16 -11.80
CA ASN A 401 4.57 -3.95 -12.12
C ASN A 401 4.43 -5.33 -11.49
N HIS A 402 4.23 -6.35 -12.32
CA HIS A 402 3.96 -7.71 -11.84
C HIS A 402 5.20 -8.37 -11.25
N SER A 403 6.39 -8.07 -11.75
CA SER A 403 7.64 -8.63 -11.25
C SER A 403 7.94 -8.17 -9.81
N ALA A 404 7.93 -6.85 -9.58
CA ALA A 404 8.09 -6.30 -8.24
C ALA A 404 6.97 -6.77 -7.29
N ALA A 405 5.72 -6.78 -7.77
CA ALA A 405 4.57 -7.23 -6.99
C ALA A 405 4.67 -8.71 -6.60
N TYR A 406 5.27 -9.57 -7.45
CA TYR A 406 5.44 -11.00 -7.17
C TYR A 406 6.30 -11.23 -5.92
N GLN A 407 7.42 -10.54 -5.79
CA GLN A 407 8.32 -10.70 -4.64
C GLN A 407 7.61 -10.34 -3.32
N HIS A 408 6.90 -9.21 -3.30
CA HIS A 408 6.12 -8.80 -2.13
C HIS A 408 4.96 -9.75 -1.84
N ALA A 409 4.19 -10.13 -2.86
CA ALA A 409 3.05 -11.04 -2.73
C ALA A 409 3.48 -12.41 -2.20
N PHE A 410 4.56 -12.96 -2.74
CA PHE A 410 5.14 -14.20 -2.28
C PHE A 410 5.49 -14.17 -0.79
N ASN A 411 6.22 -13.14 -0.36
CA ASN A 411 6.64 -12.99 1.03
C ASN A 411 5.44 -12.87 1.97
N TYR A 412 4.44 -12.05 1.64
CA TYR A 412 3.28 -11.85 2.50
C TYR A 412 2.33 -13.05 2.52
N ILE A 413 2.12 -13.74 1.39
CA ILE A 413 1.35 -14.99 1.34
C ILE A 413 2.09 -16.08 2.15
N ARG A 414 3.43 -16.14 2.07
CA ARG A 414 4.25 -17.02 2.92
C ARG A 414 4.04 -16.74 4.41
N GLN A 415 3.97 -15.46 4.83
CA GLN A 415 3.67 -15.12 6.23
C GLN A 415 2.31 -15.64 6.68
N LEU A 416 1.26 -15.54 5.84
CA LEU A 416 -0.04 -16.13 6.15
C LEU A 416 0.03 -17.67 6.29
N ALA A 417 0.84 -18.33 5.46
CA ALA A 417 1.09 -19.77 5.56
C ALA A 417 1.79 -20.14 6.88
N ILE A 418 2.78 -19.35 7.30
CA ILE A 418 3.51 -19.53 8.57
C ILE A 418 2.54 -19.40 9.76
N LEU A 419 1.69 -18.37 9.78
CA LEU A 419 0.68 -18.20 10.84
C LEU A 419 -0.27 -19.41 10.92
N LEU A 420 -0.74 -19.90 9.78
CA LEU A 420 -1.59 -21.11 9.72
C LEU A 420 -0.83 -22.36 10.21
N ARG A 421 0.40 -22.57 9.74
CA ARG A 421 1.25 -23.72 10.16
C ARG A 421 1.52 -23.67 11.67
N ASN A 422 1.83 -22.51 12.22
CA ASN A 422 2.03 -22.34 13.64
C ASN A 422 0.78 -22.68 14.45
N SER A 423 -0.40 -22.25 13.98
CA SER A 423 -1.68 -22.58 14.61
C SER A 423 -1.99 -24.09 14.58
N LEU A 424 -1.60 -24.79 13.51
CA LEU A 424 -1.74 -26.24 13.39
C LEU A 424 -0.76 -27.01 14.29
N LYS A 425 0.50 -26.52 14.43
CA LYS A 425 1.53 -27.15 15.25
C LYS A 425 1.30 -26.94 16.75
N VAL A 426 1.14 -25.69 17.16
CA VAL A 426 1.11 -25.28 18.58
C VAL A 426 -0.25 -25.54 19.22
N LYS A 427 -1.35 -25.42 18.47
CA LYS A 427 -2.74 -25.61 18.92
C LYS A 427 -3.11 -24.83 20.17
N SER A 428 -2.43 -23.71 20.43
CA SER A 428 -2.73 -22.82 21.54
C SER A 428 -3.85 -21.83 21.17
N LYS A 429 -4.48 -21.23 22.17
CA LYS A 429 -5.53 -20.24 21.97
C LYS A 429 -4.98 -18.98 21.29
N GLU A 430 -3.77 -18.60 21.60
CA GLU A 430 -3.04 -17.45 21.04
C GLU A 430 -2.72 -17.70 19.57
N ALA A 431 -2.21 -18.87 19.22
CA ALA A 431 -1.94 -19.25 17.83
C ALA A 431 -3.24 -19.23 16.97
N TYR A 432 -4.36 -19.73 17.52
CA TYR A 432 -5.64 -19.62 16.81
C TYR A 432 -6.11 -18.17 16.64
N LYS A 433 -5.88 -17.28 17.59
CA LYS A 433 -6.22 -15.85 17.47
C LYS A 433 -5.46 -15.17 16.34
N GLN A 434 -4.23 -15.59 16.02
CA GLN A 434 -3.44 -15.04 14.91
C GLN A 434 -4.06 -15.34 13.54
N VAL A 435 -4.83 -16.45 13.41
CA VAL A 435 -5.57 -16.77 12.18
C VAL A 435 -7.00 -16.26 12.24
N TYR A 436 -7.66 -16.37 13.42
CA TYR A 436 -9.05 -15.94 13.61
C TYR A 436 -9.16 -14.46 13.97
N ASN A 437 -8.70 -13.59 13.11
CA ASN A 437 -8.80 -12.15 13.27
C ASN A 437 -9.17 -11.46 11.94
N TRP A 438 -9.55 -10.20 12.01
CA TRP A 438 -9.89 -9.39 10.86
C TRP A 438 -8.71 -9.14 9.93
N GLN A 439 -7.51 -8.96 10.46
CA GLN A 439 -6.32 -8.74 9.65
C GLN A 439 -6.07 -9.91 8.70
N PHE A 440 -6.15 -11.15 9.20
CA PHE A 440 -5.99 -12.34 8.35
C PHE A 440 -7.04 -12.39 7.24
N VAL A 441 -8.32 -12.16 7.57
CA VAL A 441 -9.41 -12.15 6.58
C VAL A 441 -9.18 -11.09 5.52
N HIS A 442 -8.86 -9.86 5.92
CA HIS A 442 -8.64 -8.77 4.96
C HIS A 442 -7.34 -8.94 4.15
N CYS A 443 -6.30 -9.55 4.72
CA CYS A 443 -5.10 -9.91 3.96
C CYS A 443 -5.41 -10.94 2.87
N VAL A 444 -6.16 -12.01 3.21
CA VAL A 444 -6.60 -13.00 2.21
C VAL A 444 -7.46 -12.33 1.14
N ASP A 445 -8.43 -11.51 1.54
CA ASP A 445 -9.31 -10.80 0.62
C ASP A 445 -8.53 -9.83 -0.30
N PHE A 446 -7.58 -9.08 0.25
CA PHE A 446 -6.69 -8.21 -0.51
C PHE A 446 -5.92 -8.98 -1.58
N TRP A 447 -5.28 -10.09 -1.21
CA TRP A 447 -4.52 -10.91 -2.16
C TRP A 447 -5.40 -11.56 -3.21
N THR A 448 -6.65 -11.94 -2.87
CA THR A 448 -7.61 -12.44 -3.88
C THR A 448 -8.01 -11.34 -4.87
N ILE A 449 -8.13 -10.09 -4.42
CA ILE A 449 -8.40 -8.94 -5.30
C ILE A 449 -7.20 -8.67 -6.21
N VAL A 450 -5.98 -8.65 -5.66
CA VAL A 450 -4.74 -8.44 -6.46
C VAL A 450 -4.60 -9.51 -7.53
N LEU A 451 -4.67 -10.79 -7.14
CA LEU A 451 -4.54 -11.91 -8.07
C LEU A 451 -5.70 -11.95 -9.07
N GLY A 452 -6.93 -11.68 -8.62
CA GLY A 452 -8.10 -11.59 -9.49
C GLY A 452 -7.96 -10.50 -10.57
N ARG A 453 -7.38 -9.36 -10.23
CA ARG A 453 -7.11 -8.27 -11.18
C ARG A 453 -5.93 -8.57 -12.12
N ALA A 454 -4.84 -9.10 -11.58
CA ALA A 454 -3.61 -9.36 -12.32
C ALA A 454 -3.74 -10.53 -13.29
N CYS A 455 -4.43 -11.60 -12.87
CA CYS A 455 -4.62 -12.84 -13.61
C CYS A 455 -6.01 -12.93 -14.27
N SER A 456 -6.70 -11.80 -14.44
CA SER A 456 -7.97 -11.74 -15.17
C SER A 456 -7.74 -12.11 -16.63
N ARG A 457 -8.58 -13.02 -17.13
CA ARG A 457 -8.52 -13.52 -18.52
C ARG A 457 -8.52 -12.40 -19.56
N MET A 458 -9.27 -11.33 -19.31
CA MET A 458 -9.32 -10.16 -20.16
C MET A 458 -7.97 -9.43 -20.19
N ARG A 459 -7.35 -9.19 -19.03
CA ARG A 459 -6.06 -8.50 -18.93
C ARG A 459 -4.89 -9.33 -19.44
N GLU A 460 -4.91 -10.65 -19.26
CA GLU A 460 -3.92 -11.56 -19.83
C GLU A 460 -4.04 -11.58 -21.37
N ALA A 461 -5.25 -11.56 -21.91
CA ALA A 461 -5.47 -11.44 -23.35
C ALA A 461 -4.99 -10.08 -23.92
N GLU A 462 -5.23 -8.98 -23.21
CA GLU A 462 -4.74 -7.64 -23.59
C GLU A 462 -3.20 -7.57 -23.57
N ARG A 463 -2.55 -8.24 -22.61
CA ARG A 463 -1.09 -8.26 -22.47
C ARG A 463 -0.43 -9.26 -23.43
N GLY A 464 -1.13 -10.27 -23.87
CA GLY A 464 -0.61 -11.36 -24.70
C GLY A 464 0.26 -12.38 -23.94
N SER A 465 0.35 -12.28 -22.60
CA SER A 465 1.12 -13.20 -21.74
C SER A 465 0.40 -13.43 -20.41
N GLU A 466 0.64 -14.60 -19.82
CA GLU A 466 0.19 -14.91 -18.46
C GLU A 466 0.85 -13.96 -17.45
N SER A 467 0.15 -13.69 -16.35
CA SER A 467 0.69 -12.89 -15.25
C SER A 467 1.73 -13.67 -14.45
N GLU A 468 2.85 -13.03 -14.11
CA GLU A 468 3.86 -13.58 -13.19
C GLU A 468 3.27 -13.92 -11.81
N LEU A 469 2.18 -13.27 -11.41
CA LEU A 469 1.47 -13.52 -10.15
C LEU A 469 0.61 -14.81 -10.17
N ARG A 470 0.35 -15.40 -11.34
CA ARG A 470 -0.54 -16.56 -11.48
C ARG A 470 -0.16 -17.78 -10.62
N PRO A 471 1.14 -18.13 -10.45
CA PRO A 471 1.55 -19.23 -9.58
C PRO A 471 1.13 -19.06 -8.11
N LEU A 472 0.88 -17.82 -7.65
CA LEU A 472 0.49 -17.56 -6.27
C LEU A 472 -0.99 -17.83 -5.96
N ILE A 473 -1.83 -18.05 -6.99
CA ILE A 473 -3.25 -18.39 -6.81
C ILE A 473 -3.38 -19.67 -5.98
N TYR A 474 -2.62 -20.67 -6.32
CA TYR A 474 -2.74 -21.99 -5.69
C TYR A 474 -2.35 -22.00 -4.21
N PRO A 475 -1.18 -21.47 -3.80
CA PRO A 475 -0.82 -21.30 -2.40
C PRO A 475 -1.85 -20.52 -1.59
N LEU A 476 -2.35 -19.40 -2.11
CA LEU A 476 -3.35 -18.60 -1.43
C LEU A 476 -4.65 -19.38 -1.18
N VAL A 477 -5.11 -20.14 -2.19
CA VAL A 477 -6.29 -21.01 -2.07
C VAL A 477 -6.09 -22.08 -0.99
N GLN A 478 -4.91 -22.72 -0.94
CA GLN A 478 -4.60 -23.75 0.06
C GLN A 478 -4.57 -23.18 1.49
N ILE A 479 -3.96 -22.00 1.68
CA ILE A 479 -3.94 -21.32 2.97
C ILE A 479 -5.37 -20.99 3.42
N THR A 480 -6.19 -20.48 2.51
CA THR A 480 -7.56 -20.06 2.82
C THR A 480 -8.45 -21.26 3.16
N LEU A 481 -8.38 -22.36 2.38
CA LEU A 481 -9.09 -23.60 2.68
C LEU A 481 -8.59 -24.26 3.96
N GLY A 482 -7.28 -24.17 4.23
CA GLY A 482 -6.68 -24.62 5.49
C GLY A 482 -7.19 -23.85 6.70
N ALA A 483 -7.31 -22.51 6.58
CA ALA A 483 -7.86 -21.66 7.63
C ALA A 483 -9.35 -21.94 7.93
N ILE A 484 -10.16 -22.24 6.89
CA ILE A 484 -11.56 -22.67 7.05
C ILE A 484 -11.64 -23.97 7.85
N LYS A 485 -10.73 -24.93 7.57
CA LYS A 485 -10.72 -26.24 8.21
C LYS A 485 -10.08 -26.26 9.61
N LEU A 486 -9.36 -25.20 9.99
CA LEU A 486 -8.56 -25.16 11.23
C LEU A 486 -9.41 -25.40 12.49
N VAL A 487 -10.55 -24.72 12.63
CA VAL A 487 -11.47 -24.86 13.75
C VAL A 487 -12.92 -24.86 13.26
N PRO A 488 -13.52 -26.02 12.98
CA PRO A 488 -14.91 -26.11 12.59
C PRO A 488 -15.81 -25.89 13.82
N ASN A 489 -16.22 -24.65 14.06
CA ASN A 489 -17.13 -24.29 15.15
C ASN A 489 -18.33 -23.49 14.62
N ALA A 490 -19.51 -23.71 15.18
CA ALA A 490 -20.73 -22.97 14.82
C ALA A 490 -20.58 -21.45 15.02
N ARG A 491 -19.77 -21.00 15.97
CA ARG A 491 -19.51 -19.56 16.20
C ARG A 491 -18.60 -18.92 15.14
N SER A 492 -17.83 -19.71 14.40
CA SER A 492 -16.91 -19.24 13.36
C SER A 492 -17.52 -19.29 11.95
N CYS A 493 -18.80 -19.61 11.80
CA CYS A 493 -19.46 -19.60 10.49
C CYS A 493 -19.26 -18.29 9.70
N PRO A 494 -19.39 -17.08 10.28
CA PRO A 494 -19.16 -15.84 9.53
C PRO A 494 -17.73 -15.74 9.01
N TYR A 495 -16.72 -16.11 9.81
CA TYR A 495 -15.33 -16.16 9.37
C TYR A 495 -15.15 -17.06 8.14
N HIS A 496 -15.73 -18.29 8.15
CA HIS A 496 -15.67 -19.20 7.01
C HIS A 496 -16.36 -18.60 5.77
N MET A 497 -17.47 -17.89 5.97
CA MET A 497 -18.18 -17.22 4.87
C MET A 497 -17.38 -16.08 4.25
N HIS A 498 -16.66 -15.29 5.05
CA HIS A 498 -15.75 -14.25 4.54
C HIS A 498 -14.65 -14.84 3.67
N LEU A 499 -13.98 -15.89 4.14
CA LEU A 499 -12.94 -16.58 3.36
C LEU A 499 -13.51 -17.23 2.09
N ALA A 500 -14.72 -17.81 2.16
CA ALA A 500 -15.39 -18.37 0.98
C ALA A 500 -15.74 -17.28 -0.04
N ARG A 501 -16.17 -16.07 0.39
CA ARG A 501 -16.41 -14.93 -0.51
C ARG A 501 -15.13 -14.51 -1.23
N SER A 502 -14.00 -14.44 -0.51
CA SER A 502 -12.70 -14.09 -1.09
C SER A 502 -12.27 -15.10 -2.17
N ILE A 503 -12.39 -16.41 -1.90
CA ILE A 503 -12.11 -17.43 -2.93
C ILE A 503 -13.08 -17.33 -4.10
N LEU A 504 -14.36 -17.11 -3.85
CA LEU A 504 -15.37 -16.96 -4.90
C LEU A 504 -15.06 -15.78 -5.82
N HIS A 505 -14.65 -14.65 -5.25
CA HIS A 505 -14.17 -13.51 -6.01
C HIS A 505 -12.97 -13.87 -6.90
N LEU A 506 -11.98 -14.59 -6.36
CA LEU A 506 -10.82 -15.06 -7.12
C LEU A 506 -11.25 -15.96 -8.29
N MET A 507 -12.11 -16.96 -8.02
CA MET A 507 -12.62 -17.89 -9.04
C MET A 507 -13.32 -17.17 -10.19
N GLN A 508 -14.15 -16.18 -9.89
CA GLN A 508 -14.91 -15.42 -10.88
C GLN A 508 -14.01 -14.61 -11.81
N HIS A 509 -12.92 -14.06 -11.30
CA HIS A 509 -12.01 -13.20 -12.10
C HIS A 509 -10.93 -13.98 -12.84
N THR A 510 -10.40 -15.05 -12.22
CA THR A 510 -9.31 -15.85 -12.83
C THR A 510 -9.79 -17.06 -13.62
N ASN A 511 -11.09 -17.37 -13.57
CA ASN A 511 -11.70 -18.57 -14.11
C ASN A 511 -11.05 -19.88 -13.59
N THR A 512 -10.48 -19.85 -12.39
CA THR A 512 -9.85 -21.01 -11.76
C THR A 512 -10.88 -21.79 -10.95
N TYR A 513 -11.00 -23.11 -11.16
CA TYR A 513 -11.90 -23.96 -10.39
C TYR A 513 -11.33 -24.25 -9.00
N VAL A 514 -12.12 -23.96 -7.95
CA VAL A 514 -11.82 -24.32 -6.55
C VAL A 514 -13.04 -24.99 -5.92
N PRO A 515 -12.93 -26.17 -5.31
CA PRO A 515 -14.07 -26.86 -4.71
C PRO A 515 -14.48 -26.25 -3.37
N LEU A 516 -15.42 -25.29 -3.38
CA LEU A 516 -15.96 -24.63 -2.17
C LEU A 516 -17.13 -25.36 -1.53
N ALA A 517 -17.86 -26.22 -2.27
CA ALA A 517 -19.00 -26.95 -1.75
C ALA A 517 -18.71 -27.73 -0.46
N PRO A 518 -17.56 -28.42 -0.30
CA PRO A 518 -17.21 -29.12 0.94
C PRO A 518 -17.07 -28.22 2.16
N SER A 519 -16.81 -26.91 1.96
CA SER A 519 -16.70 -25.93 3.05
C SER A 519 -18.04 -25.29 3.42
N LEU A 520 -18.95 -25.14 2.46
CA LEU A 520 -20.27 -24.49 2.67
C LEU A 520 -21.36 -25.49 3.10
N LEU A 521 -21.34 -26.72 2.56
CA LEU A 521 -22.34 -27.74 2.88
C LEU A 521 -22.44 -28.10 4.37
N PRO A 522 -21.32 -28.25 5.14
CA PRO A 522 -21.40 -28.51 6.56
C PRO A 522 -22.14 -27.43 7.34
N ILE A 523 -21.99 -26.17 6.95
CA ILE A 523 -22.69 -25.03 7.57
C ILE A 523 -24.18 -25.15 7.38
N LEU A 524 -24.64 -25.41 6.15
CA LEU A 524 -26.06 -25.63 5.81
C LEU A 524 -26.64 -26.83 6.49
N THR A 525 -25.95 -28.00 6.41
CA THR A 525 -26.44 -29.27 6.95
C THR A 525 -26.51 -29.22 8.48
N ALA A 526 -25.56 -28.57 9.16
CA ALA A 526 -25.58 -28.47 10.61
C ALA A 526 -26.80 -27.68 11.13
N GLN A 527 -27.19 -26.59 10.44
CA GLN A 527 -28.37 -25.80 10.80
C GLN A 527 -29.69 -26.58 10.56
N LEU A 528 -29.77 -27.27 9.43
CA LEU A 528 -30.97 -28.07 9.09
C LEU A 528 -31.11 -29.34 9.93
N ALA A 529 -29.99 -29.93 10.38
CA ALA A 529 -29.99 -31.14 11.21
C ALA A 529 -30.24 -30.87 12.70
N SER A 530 -30.35 -29.61 13.13
CA SER A 530 -30.58 -29.28 14.52
C SER A 530 -31.87 -29.89 15.03
N SER A 531 -31.75 -30.76 16.03
CA SER A 531 -32.87 -31.51 16.61
C SER A 531 -33.79 -30.64 17.51
N SER A 532 -33.30 -29.53 17.98
CA SER A 532 -34.08 -28.58 18.81
C SER A 532 -34.61 -27.45 17.95
N ALA A 533 -35.93 -27.18 18.06
CA ALA A 533 -36.51 -26.02 17.42
C ALA A 533 -35.79 -24.73 17.90
N PRO A 534 -35.35 -23.86 16.99
CA PRO A 534 -34.67 -22.63 17.37
C PRO A 534 -35.62 -21.76 18.18
N LYS A 535 -35.12 -21.13 19.25
CA LYS A 535 -35.89 -20.26 20.12
C LYS A 535 -36.28 -18.99 19.38
N ALA A 536 -37.57 -18.59 19.50
CA ALA A 536 -37.99 -17.26 19.09
C ALA A 536 -37.20 -16.21 19.89
N SER A 537 -36.74 -15.19 19.21
CA SER A 537 -35.93 -14.11 19.82
C SER A 537 -36.28 -12.79 19.18
N THR A 538 -36.29 -11.74 19.98
CA THR A 538 -36.43 -10.33 19.57
C THR A 538 -35.08 -9.67 19.25
N ILE A 539 -34.02 -10.44 19.29
CA ILE A 539 -32.66 -9.93 19.02
C ILE A 539 -32.56 -9.46 17.56
N ARG A 540 -31.91 -8.31 17.33
CA ARG A 540 -31.65 -7.76 16.00
C ARG A 540 -30.92 -8.80 15.10
N PRO A 541 -31.24 -8.89 13.80
CA PRO A 541 -30.53 -9.77 12.88
C PRO A 541 -29.03 -9.50 12.88
N LEU A 542 -28.25 -10.58 12.77
CA LEU A 542 -26.78 -10.48 12.76
C LEU A 542 -26.31 -9.97 11.40
N ASP A 543 -25.45 -8.96 11.41
CA ASP A 543 -24.76 -8.50 10.21
C ASP A 543 -23.53 -9.41 9.94
N PHE A 544 -23.62 -10.24 8.89
CA PHE A 544 -22.55 -11.14 8.48
C PHE A 544 -21.39 -10.45 7.75
N GLU A 545 -21.54 -9.16 7.38
CA GLU A 545 -20.43 -8.41 6.76
C GLU A 545 -19.45 -7.86 7.80
N THR A 546 -19.94 -7.53 9.00
CA THR A 546 -19.15 -6.93 10.08
C THR A 546 -18.92 -7.87 11.26
N THR A 547 -19.44 -9.08 11.21
CA THR A 547 -19.28 -10.07 12.27
C THR A 547 -18.27 -11.14 11.87
N LEU A 548 -17.24 -11.35 12.70
CA LEU A 548 -16.27 -12.42 12.52
C LEU A 548 -16.65 -13.66 13.34
N ARG A 549 -17.11 -13.44 14.56
CA ARG A 549 -17.45 -14.49 15.50
C ARG A 549 -18.79 -14.22 16.14
N VAL A 550 -19.68 -15.21 16.06
CA VAL A 550 -21.06 -15.11 16.60
C VAL A 550 -21.06 -15.06 18.13
N PRO A 551 -21.74 -14.11 18.75
CA PRO A 551 -21.97 -14.11 20.19
C PRO A 551 -22.77 -15.35 20.63
N GLN A 552 -22.49 -15.86 21.82
CA GLN A 552 -23.09 -17.13 22.29
C GLN A 552 -24.62 -17.09 22.39
N GLN A 553 -25.20 -15.93 22.68
CA GLN A 553 -26.64 -15.70 22.78
C GLN A 553 -27.40 -15.96 21.47
N TYR A 554 -26.75 -15.80 20.30
CA TYR A 554 -27.38 -16.01 18.99
C TYR A 554 -27.49 -17.48 18.59
N LEU A 555 -26.60 -18.37 19.04
CA LEU A 555 -26.43 -19.71 18.51
C LEU A 555 -27.68 -20.60 18.46
N LYS A 556 -28.63 -20.37 19.39
CA LYS A 556 -29.85 -21.16 19.50
C LYS A 556 -31.10 -20.39 19.05
N THR A 557 -30.93 -19.21 18.45
CA THR A 557 -32.03 -18.36 18.02
C THR A 557 -32.45 -18.67 16.60
N ARG A 558 -33.73 -18.43 16.31
CA ARG A 558 -34.30 -18.58 14.97
C ARG A 558 -33.70 -17.57 13.99
N VAL A 559 -33.48 -16.33 14.45
CA VAL A 559 -32.88 -15.25 13.67
C VAL A 559 -31.50 -15.64 13.13
N TYR A 560 -30.68 -16.28 13.98
CA TYR A 560 -29.37 -16.77 13.56
C TYR A 560 -29.46 -17.93 12.56
N ALA A 561 -30.32 -18.92 12.83
CA ALA A 561 -30.47 -20.07 11.94
C ALA A 561 -30.96 -19.64 10.54
N GLU A 562 -31.98 -18.79 10.46
CA GLU A 562 -32.48 -18.23 9.19
C GLU A 562 -31.37 -17.46 8.45
N GLY A 563 -30.67 -16.54 9.15
CA GLY A 563 -29.61 -15.73 8.54
C GLY A 563 -28.41 -16.56 8.02
N VAL A 564 -27.95 -17.56 8.79
CA VAL A 564 -26.85 -18.44 8.33
C VAL A 564 -27.27 -19.26 7.12
N VAL A 565 -28.48 -19.84 7.11
CA VAL A 565 -28.95 -20.63 5.98
C VAL A 565 -29.14 -19.75 4.74
N GLU A 566 -29.68 -18.56 4.89
CA GLU A 566 -29.82 -17.59 3.78
C GLU A 566 -28.47 -17.22 3.20
N GLU A 567 -27.50 -16.85 4.05
CA GLU A 567 -26.16 -16.44 3.61
C GLU A 567 -25.39 -17.59 2.97
N ALA A 568 -25.36 -18.75 3.61
CA ALA A 568 -24.64 -19.92 3.09
C ALA A 568 -25.30 -20.48 1.80
N SER A 569 -26.64 -20.41 1.68
CA SER A 569 -27.35 -20.78 0.46
C SER A 569 -27.03 -19.84 -0.69
N PHE A 570 -26.96 -18.55 -0.40
CA PHE A 570 -26.55 -17.54 -1.40
C PHE A 570 -25.11 -17.76 -1.89
N LEU A 571 -24.15 -17.96 -0.99
CA LEU A 571 -22.75 -18.24 -1.36
C LEU A 571 -22.63 -19.54 -2.15
N LEU A 572 -23.38 -20.58 -1.79
CA LEU A 572 -23.39 -21.84 -2.54
C LEU A 572 -24.01 -21.63 -3.94
N ALA A 573 -25.09 -20.86 -4.05
CA ALA A 573 -25.69 -20.52 -5.33
C ALA A 573 -24.73 -19.73 -6.23
N GLU A 574 -24.05 -18.72 -5.68
CA GLU A 574 -23.04 -17.95 -6.41
C GLU A 574 -21.84 -18.81 -6.86
N TYR A 575 -21.39 -19.72 -5.98
CA TYR A 575 -20.33 -20.68 -6.30
C TYR A 575 -20.73 -21.56 -7.48
N LEU A 576 -21.90 -22.19 -7.41
CA LEU A 576 -22.38 -23.09 -8.46
C LEU A 576 -22.73 -22.36 -9.77
N ALA A 577 -23.09 -21.08 -9.70
CA ALA A 577 -23.31 -20.22 -10.87
C ALA A 577 -22.04 -19.52 -11.37
N SER A 578 -20.87 -19.78 -10.78
CA SER A 578 -19.60 -19.20 -11.25
C SER A 578 -19.14 -19.80 -12.57
N GLY A 579 -18.36 -19.03 -13.36
CA GLY A 579 -17.84 -19.47 -14.67
C GLY A 579 -17.19 -20.84 -14.67
N PRO A 580 -16.18 -21.06 -13.82
CA PRO A 580 -15.45 -22.31 -13.80
C PRO A 580 -16.26 -23.52 -13.33
N VAL A 581 -17.43 -23.32 -12.72
CA VAL A 581 -18.33 -24.41 -12.26
C VAL A 581 -19.49 -24.63 -13.22
N GLN A 582 -20.32 -23.59 -13.43
CA GLN A 582 -21.51 -23.66 -14.29
C GLN A 582 -21.17 -23.81 -15.77
N GLY A 583 -20.04 -23.21 -16.21
CA GLY A 583 -19.56 -23.29 -17.58
C GLY A 583 -18.99 -24.66 -17.95
N SER A 584 -18.62 -25.48 -16.95
CA SER A 584 -18.03 -26.80 -17.18
C SER A 584 -19.02 -27.76 -17.81
N VAL A 585 -18.55 -28.56 -18.77
CA VAL A 585 -19.30 -29.70 -19.34
C VAL A 585 -19.68 -30.70 -18.26
N GLY A 586 -18.84 -30.83 -17.21
CA GLY A 586 -19.06 -31.75 -16.06
C GLY A 586 -19.96 -31.17 -14.96
N PHE A 587 -20.66 -30.07 -15.19
CA PHE A 587 -21.52 -29.45 -14.16
C PHE A 587 -22.53 -30.40 -13.55
N PRO A 588 -23.26 -31.26 -14.33
CA PRO A 588 -24.21 -32.21 -13.76
C PRO A 588 -23.56 -33.17 -12.75
N GLU A 589 -22.37 -33.65 -13.03
CA GLU A 589 -21.61 -34.56 -12.15
C GLU A 589 -21.12 -33.83 -10.88
N ILE A 590 -20.66 -32.55 -11.01
CA ILE A 590 -20.21 -31.76 -9.88
C ILE A 590 -21.34 -31.53 -8.87
N VAL A 591 -22.57 -31.34 -9.32
CA VAL A 591 -23.70 -31.03 -8.44
C VAL A 591 -24.38 -32.23 -7.81
N VAL A 592 -24.21 -33.43 -8.33
CA VAL A 592 -24.81 -34.69 -7.77
C VAL A 592 -24.53 -34.82 -6.26
N PRO A 593 -23.28 -34.81 -5.77
CA PRO A 593 -23.01 -34.93 -4.33
C PRO A 593 -23.59 -33.76 -3.51
N VAL A 594 -23.62 -32.57 -4.05
CA VAL A 594 -24.19 -31.39 -3.41
C VAL A 594 -25.70 -31.53 -3.23
N VAL A 595 -26.41 -31.85 -4.29
CA VAL A 595 -27.87 -32.10 -4.27
C VAL A 595 -28.23 -33.24 -3.34
N ALA A 596 -27.49 -34.37 -3.39
CA ALA A 596 -27.71 -35.49 -2.50
C ALA A 596 -27.54 -35.14 -1.01
N ALA A 597 -26.53 -34.32 -0.67
CA ALA A 597 -26.33 -33.84 0.70
C ALA A 597 -27.46 -32.92 1.17
N MET A 598 -27.84 -31.95 0.34
CA MET A 598 -28.91 -30.99 0.65
C MET A 598 -30.26 -31.69 0.76
N ARG A 599 -30.61 -32.62 -0.14
CA ARG A 599 -31.84 -33.39 -0.04
C ARG A 599 -31.93 -34.23 1.23
N ARG A 600 -30.81 -34.84 1.65
CA ARG A 600 -30.73 -35.56 2.94
C ARG A 600 -30.98 -34.61 4.12
N ALA A 601 -30.36 -33.45 4.11
CA ALA A 601 -30.54 -32.45 5.16
C ALA A 601 -32.00 -31.92 5.23
N VAL A 602 -32.60 -31.60 4.08
CA VAL A 602 -34.01 -31.17 4.00
C VAL A 602 -34.96 -32.27 4.50
N LYS A 603 -34.73 -33.55 4.12
CA LYS A 603 -35.54 -34.70 4.64
C LYS A 603 -35.37 -34.85 6.16
N ALA A 604 -34.18 -34.65 6.70
CA ALA A 604 -33.94 -34.67 8.15
C ALA A 604 -34.70 -33.55 8.86
N ALA A 605 -34.65 -32.31 8.32
CA ALA A 605 -35.37 -31.17 8.84
C ALA A 605 -36.90 -31.36 8.82
N GLN A 606 -37.44 -31.99 7.79
CA GLN A 606 -38.89 -32.29 7.67
C GLN A 606 -39.42 -33.30 8.69
N LYS A 607 -38.56 -34.23 9.17
CA LYS A 607 -38.89 -35.18 10.23
C LYS A 607 -38.90 -34.51 11.62
N GLY A 608 -38.22 -33.39 11.80
CA GLY A 608 -38.28 -32.56 13.01
C GLY A 608 -39.54 -31.72 13.08
N LYS A 609 -39.87 -31.17 14.26
CA LYS A 609 -41.06 -30.40 14.53
C LYS A 609 -41.19 -29.01 13.87
N GLY A 610 -40.33 -28.65 12.90
CA GLY A 610 -40.35 -27.32 12.30
C GLY A 610 -40.31 -27.35 10.77
N LYS A 611 -41.42 -26.98 10.10
CA LYS A 611 -41.40 -26.51 8.72
C LYS A 611 -40.86 -25.07 8.72
N GLY A 612 -39.54 -24.91 8.90
CA GLY A 612 -38.90 -23.59 8.90
C GLY A 612 -38.73 -23.02 7.49
N LYS A 613 -38.65 -21.73 7.38
CA LYS A 613 -38.29 -21.01 6.13
C LYS A 613 -36.97 -21.55 5.53
N GLU A 614 -36.06 -22.00 6.39
CA GLU A 614 -34.74 -22.53 6.03
C GLU A 614 -34.83 -23.72 5.07
N ALA A 615 -35.74 -24.67 5.37
CA ALA A 615 -35.92 -25.85 4.53
C ALA A 615 -36.52 -25.49 3.16
N VAL A 616 -37.39 -24.49 3.11
CA VAL A 616 -37.98 -23.99 1.84
C VAL A 616 -36.90 -23.33 0.99
N THR A 617 -36.05 -22.45 1.56
CA THR A 617 -34.98 -21.78 0.85
C THR A 617 -34.03 -22.78 0.21
N VAL A 618 -33.57 -23.80 0.99
CA VAL A 618 -32.68 -24.85 0.48
C VAL A 618 -33.35 -25.71 -0.57
N LYS A 619 -34.65 -26.04 -0.42
CA LYS A 619 -35.41 -26.81 -1.41
C LYS A 619 -35.49 -26.06 -2.75
N THR A 620 -35.82 -24.79 -2.73
CA THR A 620 -35.85 -23.92 -3.94
C THR A 620 -34.47 -23.90 -4.61
N LEU A 621 -33.39 -23.75 -3.84
CA LEU A 621 -32.04 -23.80 -4.38
C LEU A 621 -31.74 -25.13 -5.06
N VAL A 622 -32.10 -26.28 -4.44
CA VAL A 622 -31.92 -27.62 -5.02
C VAL A 622 -32.68 -27.74 -6.36
N GLU A 623 -33.93 -27.26 -6.43
CA GLU A 623 -34.72 -27.28 -7.67
C GLU A 623 -34.04 -26.50 -8.79
N ARG A 624 -33.50 -25.30 -8.50
CA ARG A 624 -32.78 -24.48 -9.49
C ARG A 624 -31.45 -25.11 -9.95
N ILE A 625 -30.75 -25.77 -9.05
CA ILE A 625 -29.50 -26.53 -9.40
C ILE A 625 -29.84 -27.68 -10.35
N GLU A 626 -30.90 -28.45 -10.06
CA GLU A 626 -31.32 -29.56 -10.89
C GLU A 626 -31.84 -29.13 -12.26
N GLU A 627 -32.57 -28.01 -12.34
CA GLU A 627 -32.97 -27.40 -13.60
C GLU A 627 -31.76 -27.01 -14.43
N SER A 628 -30.74 -26.45 -13.80
CA SER A 628 -29.49 -26.09 -14.49
C SER A 628 -28.67 -27.29 -14.92
N ALA A 629 -28.64 -28.35 -14.11
CA ALA A 629 -28.00 -29.61 -14.50
C ALA A 629 -28.67 -30.22 -15.75
N LYS A 630 -30.00 -30.26 -15.78
CA LYS A 630 -30.77 -30.72 -16.95
C LYS A 630 -30.51 -29.85 -18.18
N TRP A 631 -30.44 -28.51 -18.01
CA TRP A 631 -30.15 -27.59 -19.09
C TRP A 631 -28.75 -27.84 -19.70
N VAL A 632 -27.73 -28.12 -18.88
CA VAL A 632 -26.40 -28.53 -19.38
C VAL A 632 -26.43 -29.90 -20.03
N ASP A 633 -27.14 -30.88 -19.45
CA ASP A 633 -27.32 -32.22 -20.04
C ASP A 633 -27.97 -32.15 -21.42
N ASP A 634 -29.00 -31.31 -21.60
CA ASP A 634 -29.67 -31.14 -22.88
C ASP A 634 -28.75 -30.50 -23.93
N LYS A 635 -27.95 -29.53 -23.53
CA LYS A 635 -26.97 -28.87 -24.42
C LYS A 635 -25.82 -29.82 -24.81
N ARG A 636 -25.32 -30.63 -23.88
CA ARG A 636 -24.19 -31.54 -24.15
C ARG A 636 -24.57 -32.77 -24.98
N ARG A 637 -25.86 -33.11 -25.18
CA ARG A 637 -26.29 -34.20 -26.05
C ARG A 637 -25.81 -34.12 -27.48
N GLY A 638 -25.52 -32.89 -27.97
CA GLY A 638 -24.97 -32.64 -29.29
C GLY A 638 -23.44 -32.64 -29.39
N ILE A 639 -22.72 -32.94 -28.29
CA ILE A 639 -21.27 -32.87 -28.25
C ILE A 639 -20.65 -34.21 -28.64
N SER A 640 -19.69 -34.18 -29.56
CA SER A 640 -18.95 -35.36 -30.04
C SER A 640 -17.49 -35.43 -29.58
N PHE A 641 -17.00 -34.42 -28.83
CA PHE A 641 -15.61 -34.40 -28.39
C PHE A 641 -15.40 -35.12 -27.05
N GLY A 642 -14.25 -35.80 -26.91
CA GLY A 642 -13.83 -36.41 -25.66
C GLY A 642 -13.04 -35.52 -24.74
N PRO A 643 -12.81 -35.88 -23.46
CA PRO A 643 -12.16 -35.08 -22.45
C PRO A 643 -10.69 -34.69 -22.75
N GLY A 644 -10.05 -35.34 -23.71
CA GLY A 644 -8.69 -35.01 -24.15
C GLY A 644 -8.59 -33.80 -25.15
N ARG A 645 -9.73 -33.31 -25.64
CA ARG A 645 -9.75 -32.21 -26.62
C ARG A 645 -9.94 -30.85 -25.93
N MET A 646 -8.86 -30.32 -25.31
CA MET A 646 -8.88 -29.12 -24.51
C MET A 646 -9.43 -27.89 -25.24
N GLN A 647 -9.08 -27.71 -26.51
CA GLN A 647 -9.55 -26.55 -27.31
C GLN A 647 -11.06 -26.54 -27.51
N GLU A 648 -11.65 -27.72 -27.72
CA GLU A 648 -13.11 -27.85 -27.89
C GLU A 648 -13.85 -27.66 -26.56
N ILE A 649 -13.22 -28.10 -25.44
CA ILE A 649 -13.72 -27.85 -24.07
C ILE A 649 -13.69 -26.35 -23.77
N GLU A 650 -12.59 -25.66 -24.04
CA GLU A 650 -12.49 -24.20 -23.85
C GLU A 650 -13.48 -23.43 -24.72
N ALA A 651 -13.69 -23.84 -25.97
CA ALA A 651 -14.69 -23.25 -26.83
C ALA A 651 -16.11 -23.45 -26.29
N TRP A 652 -16.41 -24.61 -25.72
CA TRP A 652 -17.66 -24.85 -25.01
C TRP A 652 -17.81 -23.93 -23.79
N GLU A 653 -16.83 -23.90 -22.90
CA GLU A 653 -16.86 -23.11 -21.67
C GLU A 653 -17.03 -21.62 -21.96
N THR A 654 -16.39 -21.10 -23.02
CA THR A 654 -16.55 -19.71 -23.44
C THR A 654 -17.90 -19.45 -24.11
N GLY A 655 -18.49 -20.45 -24.75
CA GLY A 655 -19.81 -20.38 -25.41
C GLY A 655 -20.99 -20.42 -24.46
N VAL A 656 -20.82 -20.90 -23.21
CA VAL A 656 -21.90 -20.97 -22.21
C VAL A 656 -22.12 -19.61 -21.56
N LYS A 657 -23.24 -18.97 -21.89
CA LYS A 657 -23.66 -17.75 -21.20
C LYS A 657 -24.33 -18.10 -19.87
N ILE A 658 -23.62 -17.88 -18.79
CA ILE A 658 -24.07 -18.22 -17.42
C ILE A 658 -25.38 -17.53 -17.06
N GLU A 659 -25.59 -16.30 -17.53
CA GLU A 659 -26.80 -15.51 -17.26
C GLU A 659 -28.07 -16.12 -17.86
N GLU A 660 -27.96 -16.96 -18.87
CA GLU A 660 -29.08 -17.63 -19.52
C GLU A 660 -29.51 -18.91 -18.79
N THR A 661 -28.63 -19.46 -17.93
CA THR A 661 -28.92 -20.68 -17.18
C THR A 661 -30.00 -20.44 -16.10
N PRO A 662 -30.80 -21.45 -15.73
CA PRO A 662 -31.81 -21.32 -14.68
C PRO A 662 -31.23 -20.85 -13.34
N LEU A 663 -30.07 -21.39 -12.94
CA LEU A 663 -29.36 -21.00 -11.72
C LEU A 663 -28.78 -19.59 -11.83
N GLY A 664 -28.20 -19.23 -12.99
CA GLY A 664 -27.67 -17.88 -13.22
C GLY A 664 -28.75 -16.82 -13.14
N LYS A 665 -29.94 -17.06 -13.72
CA LYS A 665 -31.12 -16.18 -13.57
C LYS A 665 -31.55 -16.04 -12.11
N TYR A 666 -31.59 -17.13 -11.38
CA TYR A 666 -31.93 -17.15 -9.96
C TYR A 666 -30.94 -16.31 -9.13
N VAL A 667 -29.64 -16.53 -9.30
CA VAL A 667 -28.59 -15.78 -8.60
C VAL A 667 -28.65 -14.29 -8.94
N ARG A 668 -28.95 -13.92 -10.18
CA ARG A 668 -29.15 -12.52 -10.58
C ARG A 668 -30.29 -11.86 -9.82
N VAL A 669 -31.40 -12.57 -9.61
CA VAL A 669 -32.52 -12.06 -8.81
C VAL A 669 -32.11 -11.90 -7.34
N LEU A 670 -31.40 -12.88 -6.78
CA LEU A 670 -30.91 -12.82 -5.40
C LEU A 670 -29.93 -11.64 -5.19
N ARG A 671 -29.01 -11.42 -6.11
CA ARG A 671 -28.08 -10.29 -6.07
C ARG A 671 -28.81 -8.95 -6.03
N LYS A 672 -29.79 -8.78 -6.93
CA LYS A 672 -30.61 -7.55 -6.96
C LYS A 672 -31.42 -7.35 -5.67
N ALA A 673 -31.97 -8.43 -5.09
CA ALA A 673 -32.71 -8.34 -3.83
C ALA A 673 -31.79 -7.91 -2.68
N ARG A 674 -30.59 -8.50 -2.59
CA ARG A 674 -29.57 -8.15 -1.57
C ARG A 674 -29.05 -6.74 -1.74
N GLU A 675 -28.81 -6.28 -2.96
CA GLU A 675 -28.39 -4.91 -3.22
C GLU A 675 -29.44 -3.90 -2.75
N LYS A 676 -30.72 -4.18 -3.02
CA LYS A 676 -31.81 -3.35 -2.52
C LYS A 676 -31.87 -3.34 -0.98
N GLN A 677 -31.73 -4.50 -0.36
CA GLN A 677 -31.72 -4.63 1.09
C GLN A 677 -30.54 -3.87 1.70
N ARG A 678 -29.35 -3.99 1.11
CA ARG A 678 -28.15 -3.25 1.55
C ARG A 678 -28.36 -1.74 1.48
N LYS A 679 -28.88 -1.23 0.36
CA LYS A 679 -29.19 0.21 0.21
C LYS A 679 -30.22 0.70 1.23
N LEU A 680 -31.20 -0.12 1.60
CA LEU A 680 -32.17 0.22 2.63
C LEU A 680 -31.53 0.27 4.03
N ILE A 681 -30.64 -0.67 4.35
CA ILE A 681 -29.90 -0.69 5.62
C ILE A 681 -28.95 0.52 5.71
N GLU A 682 -28.27 0.85 4.62
CA GLU A 682 -27.37 1.99 4.53
C GLU A 682 -28.10 3.31 4.77
N ARG A 683 -29.23 3.53 4.10
CA ARG A 683 -30.09 4.70 4.33
C ARG A 683 -30.67 4.76 5.76
N ALA A 684 -31.01 3.60 6.35
CA ALA A 684 -31.50 3.57 7.75
C ALA A 684 -30.37 3.93 8.73
N ARG A 685 -29.13 3.60 8.44
CA ARG A 685 -27.96 3.99 9.25
C ARG A 685 -27.66 5.48 9.12
N GLU A 686 -27.67 6.03 7.88
CA GLU A 686 -27.50 7.47 7.64
C GLU A 686 -28.54 8.29 8.41
N GLY A 687 -29.82 7.87 8.41
CA GLY A 687 -30.85 8.54 9.17
C GLY A 687 -30.74 8.36 10.69
N GLU A 688 -30.15 7.27 11.20
CA GLU A 688 -29.83 7.11 12.63
C GLU A 688 -28.68 8.05 13.04
N ASP A 689 -27.67 8.23 12.17
CA ASP A 689 -26.53 9.10 12.43
C ASP A 689 -26.93 10.60 12.41
N GLU A 690 -27.81 11.03 11.48
CA GLU A 690 -28.35 12.40 11.45
C GLU A 690 -29.10 12.76 12.74
N ILE A 691 -29.89 11.83 13.34
CA ILE A 691 -30.61 12.06 14.58
C ILE A 691 -29.64 12.21 15.78
N ILE A 692 -28.50 11.55 15.76
CA ILE A 692 -27.49 11.62 16.85
C ILE A 692 -26.70 12.94 16.77
N GLU A 693 -26.53 13.51 15.58
CA GLU A 693 -25.85 14.81 15.42
C GLU A 693 -26.75 16.01 15.75
N GLU A 694 -28.08 15.85 15.74
CA GLU A 694 -29.05 16.90 16.11
C GLU A 694 -29.35 16.97 17.64
N ASP A 695 -29.01 15.95 18.42
CA ASP A 695 -29.13 15.92 19.89
C ASP A 695 -27.79 16.32 20.57
#